data_feeb7909c98f5c8805c9e4aff45b0e75
#
_entry.id   feeb7909c98f5c8805c9e4aff45b0e75
#
_cell.length_a   1.000
_cell.length_b   1.000
_cell.length_c   1.000
_cell.angle_alpha   90.00
_cell.angle_beta   90.00
_cell.angle_gamma   90.00
#
_symmetry.space_group_name_H-M   'P 1'
#
loop_
_entity.id
_entity.type
_entity.pdbx_description
1 polymer ?
#
loop_
_entity_poly.entity_id
_entity_poly.type
_entity_poly.pdbx_seq_one_letter_code
_entity_poly.pdbx_strand_id
1 'polypeptide(L)'
;MTRPAHPAPYGTWSSPVTEEAAASHPGRAEWLGCVGDEVWWTELRPSEGGRQALLCLRDGQQHDVLPAPWNVRNSVHEYGGRPWTCHERATGGPLVVFTHHADQRLYAYAPARDEAPRALTPVAAAGEGRRLRWCAPRVGPGGGEVWCVLEEHTGPQPGDVRRVLAAVPLDGSAARDRGRIRELTDDGPRFLTGVVLSPDGERAAWLSWDHPDMPWDATALHLAEVDAGGGLRERRTLTLTSDGGGQAVASRESIAQVEWYTADELIVSTDRSGWWNLHRVDAATGRARNLYPAREEFAGALWQVGMEWFRVLPDGRIAVLHGHGRLALGILDPGTGTLTDVAGPWTEWAPTLAVRGDRVFGVAAGPASGYEVVETSARTLAPKVVSASPGAGLDPAYCPLPEPRTFEGADGREIQACLYRPRNPDFTGPEGERPPFVVWVHGGPTARTPKALDVQIAYFASRGIGVVVVDYSGSTGYGRAYRERLRGQWGVGDVQDCADVVSALVAEGLADPARVAIRGGSAGGWTAAASLASPLAGGRYACAAIYYPLLDAAATVTGETHDFESRYVEGLIGRPDEVPERFVERSPIHHAERVTTPFALFHGAEDPVCPAAQCDRFLARVKNPDLVRTHLLFEGEGHGFRREENIIAALEAELRLYLDTFSPSEG
;
A
#
# COMPACT_ATOMS: atom_id res chain seq x y z
N MET A 1 5.32 -1.31 42.54
CA MET A 1 6.66 -1.94 42.41
C MET A 1 6.51 -2.98 41.32
N THR A 2 7.12 -2.75 40.15
CA THR A 2 7.15 -3.74 39.06
C THR A 2 7.93 -4.96 39.54
N ARG A 3 7.35 -6.15 39.34
CA ARG A 3 8.03 -7.43 39.63
C ARG A 3 9.28 -7.51 38.73
N PRO A 4 10.46 -7.92 39.23
CA PRO A 4 11.63 -8.07 38.38
C PRO A 4 11.36 -9.13 37.30
N ALA A 5 11.76 -8.86 36.06
CA ALA A 5 11.61 -9.77 34.95
C ALA A 5 12.37 -11.10 35.20
N HIS A 6 11.78 -12.21 34.79
CA HIS A 6 12.30 -13.56 35.04
C HIS A 6 13.28 -13.93 33.91
N PRO A 7 14.53 -14.36 34.20
CA PRO A 7 15.43 -14.88 33.18
C PRO A 7 14.83 -16.17 32.56
N ALA A 8 14.61 -16.16 31.24
CA ALA A 8 14.19 -17.32 30.48
C ALA A 8 14.79 -17.30 29.07
N PRO A 9 15.12 -18.45 28.47
CA PRO A 9 15.68 -18.49 27.12
C PRO A 9 14.80 -17.75 26.11
N TYR A 10 15.45 -17.03 25.20
CA TYR A 10 14.73 -16.36 24.11
C TYR A 10 13.94 -17.35 23.26
N GLY A 11 12.75 -16.97 22.83
CA GLY A 11 11.82 -17.84 22.09
C GLY A 11 10.87 -18.66 22.98
N THR A 12 11.11 -18.71 24.30
CA THR A 12 10.29 -19.51 25.25
C THR A 12 9.34 -18.66 26.11
N TRP A 13 9.32 -17.34 25.93
CA TRP A 13 8.55 -16.44 26.77
C TRP A 13 7.04 -16.58 26.50
N SER A 14 6.26 -16.71 27.55
CA SER A 14 4.80 -16.60 27.43
C SER A 14 4.39 -15.15 27.15
N SER A 15 3.35 -14.96 26.36
CA SER A 15 2.89 -13.63 25.95
C SER A 15 1.35 -13.57 25.91
N PRO A 16 0.75 -12.47 26.37
CA PRO A 16 -0.68 -12.21 26.21
C PRO A 16 -1.04 -11.69 24.80
N VAL A 17 -0.06 -11.40 23.93
CA VAL A 17 -0.30 -11.03 22.54
C VAL A 17 -0.61 -12.32 21.77
N THR A 18 -1.90 -12.59 21.53
CA THR A 18 -2.35 -13.84 20.89
C THR A 18 -2.40 -13.71 19.38
N GLU A 19 -2.56 -14.84 18.69
CA GLU A 19 -2.78 -14.94 17.25
C GLU A 19 -4.07 -14.21 16.85
N GLU A 20 -5.12 -14.34 17.65
CA GLU A 20 -6.39 -13.65 17.45
C GLU A 20 -6.21 -12.13 17.55
N ALA A 21 -5.43 -11.65 18.52
CA ALA A 21 -5.14 -10.23 18.64
C ALA A 21 -4.38 -9.72 17.39
N ALA A 22 -3.46 -10.52 16.86
CA ALA A 22 -2.70 -10.18 15.65
C ALA A 22 -3.54 -10.27 14.36
N ALA A 23 -4.53 -11.18 14.32
CA ALA A 23 -5.41 -11.39 13.18
C ALA A 23 -6.61 -10.44 13.16
N SER A 24 -7.15 -10.11 14.34
CA SER A 24 -8.30 -9.20 14.49
C SER A 24 -7.93 -7.73 14.36
N HIS A 25 -6.64 -7.40 14.32
CA HIS A 25 -6.20 -6.02 14.10
C HIS A 25 -6.60 -5.60 12.66
N PRO A 26 -7.61 -4.73 12.49
CA PRO A 26 -8.32 -4.53 11.20
C PRO A 26 -7.50 -3.77 10.16
N GLY A 27 -6.19 -3.64 10.37
CA GLY A 27 -5.41 -2.75 9.53
C GLY A 27 -5.74 -1.29 9.83
N ARG A 28 -5.71 -0.46 8.82
CA ARG A 28 -5.96 0.99 8.94
C ARG A 28 -7.32 1.37 8.38
N ALA A 29 -7.88 2.46 8.90
CA ALA A 29 -8.93 3.19 8.20
C ALA A 29 -8.39 3.70 6.85
N GLU A 30 -9.20 3.61 5.80
CA GLU A 30 -8.82 3.99 4.44
C GLU A 30 -9.89 4.89 3.82
N TRP A 31 -9.50 5.64 2.79
CA TRP A 31 -10.43 6.39 1.94
C TRP A 31 -11.30 7.37 2.74
N LEU A 32 -10.65 8.21 3.58
CA LEU A 32 -11.35 9.25 4.32
C LEU A 32 -12.12 10.20 3.40
N GLY A 33 -13.26 10.68 3.88
CA GLY A 33 -14.05 11.71 3.25
C GLY A 33 -14.94 12.43 4.27
N CYS A 34 -15.33 13.67 3.99
CA CYS A 34 -16.31 14.39 4.79
C CYS A 34 -17.68 14.33 4.11
N VAL A 35 -18.74 14.12 4.91
CA VAL A 35 -20.14 14.15 4.50
C VAL A 35 -20.89 15.04 5.50
N GLY A 36 -21.26 16.24 5.06
CA GLY A 36 -21.68 17.26 6.01
C GLY A 36 -20.57 17.53 7.03
N ASP A 37 -20.90 17.44 8.31
CA ASP A 37 -19.94 17.61 9.41
C ASP A 37 -19.34 16.30 9.91
N GLU A 38 -19.75 15.16 9.34
CA GLU A 38 -19.27 13.84 9.70
C GLU A 38 -18.00 13.48 8.90
N VAL A 39 -17.09 12.70 9.50
CA VAL A 39 -16.00 12.03 8.81
C VAL A 39 -16.38 10.58 8.56
N TRP A 40 -16.13 10.12 7.34
CA TRP A 40 -16.43 8.77 6.86
C TRP A 40 -15.18 8.11 6.33
N TRP A 41 -15.09 6.76 6.47
CA TRP A 41 -13.95 5.95 5.98
C TRP A 41 -14.36 4.51 5.72
N THR A 42 -13.51 3.77 5.04
CA THR A 42 -13.64 2.31 4.97
C THR A 42 -12.68 1.63 5.93
N GLU A 43 -13.04 0.44 6.41
CA GLU A 43 -12.26 -0.35 7.34
C GLU A 43 -12.44 -1.84 7.08
N LEU A 44 -11.32 -2.59 7.08
CA LEU A 44 -11.32 -4.04 6.93
C LEU A 44 -11.91 -4.72 8.18
N ARG A 45 -12.76 -5.71 7.98
CA ARG A 45 -13.38 -6.55 9.01
C ARG A 45 -12.95 -8.01 8.81
N PRO A 46 -11.83 -8.47 9.40
CA PRO A 46 -11.35 -9.84 9.22
C PRO A 46 -12.34 -10.90 9.69
N SER A 47 -12.99 -10.68 10.84
CA SER A 47 -14.03 -11.56 11.40
C SER A 47 -15.34 -11.62 10.60
N GLU A 48 -15.49 -10.73 9.61
CA GLU A 48 -16.62 -10.72 8.67
C GLU A 48 -16.20 -11.22 7.27
N GLY A 49 -15.28 -12.18 7.20
CA GLY A 49 -14.78 -12.75 5.96
C GLY A 49 -13.95 -11.79 5.11
N GLY A 50 -13.29 -10.82 5.73
CA GLY A 50 -12.47 -9.81 5.05
C GLY A 50 -13.30 -8.72 4.34
N ARG A 51 -14.50 -8.42 4.82
CA ARG A 51 -15.37 -7.36 4.32
C ARG A 51 -14.75 -5.97 4.57
N GLN A 52 -14.80 -5.09 3.58
CA GLN A 52 -14.49 -3.67 3.72
C GLN A 52 -15.77 -2.91 4.06
N ALA A 53 -15.95 -2.52 5.31
CA ALA A 53 -17.10 -1.77 5.78
C ALA A 53 -16.94 -0.27 5.49
N LEU A 54 -18.05 0.44 5.20
CA LEU A 54 -18.09 1.90 5.17
C LEU A 54 -18.67 2.40 6.49
N LEU A 55 -17.90 3.22 7.21
CA LEU A 55 -18.23 3.74 8.51
C LEU A 55 -18.35 5.26 8.51
N CYS A 56 -19.08 5.79 9.49
CA CYS A 56 -19.09 7.23 9.81
C CYS A 56 -18.93 7.45 11.31
N LEU A 57 -18.41 8.61 11.65
CA LEU A 57 -18.42 9.13 13.02
C LEU A 57 -19.60 10.10 13.15
N ARG A 58 -20.58 9.75 14.00
CA ARG A 58 -21.75 10.57 14.31
C ARG A 58 -21.93 10.62 15.83
N ASP A 59 -22.09 11.80 16.37
CA ASP A 59 -22.28 12.02 17.82
C ASP A 59 -21.19 11.36 18.69
N GLY A 60 -19.96 11.29 18.16
CA GLY A 60 -18.81 10.67 18.83
C GLY A 60 -18.80 9.14 18.82
N GLN A 61 -19.71 8.49 18.08
CA GLN A 61 -19.79 7.05 17.93
C GLN A 61 -19.60 6.62 16.49
N GLN A 62 -18.96 5.45 16.30
CA GLN A 62 -18.86 4.82 14.99
C GLN A 62 -20.16 4.12 14.62
N HIS A 63 -20.58 4.29 13.37
CA HIS A 63 -21.72 3.61 12.79
C HIS A 63 -21.37 3.00 11.44
N ASP A 64 -21.82 1.79 11.19
CA ASP A 64 -21.81 1.20 9.84
C ASP A 64 -22.81 1.97 8.98
N VAL A 65 -22.33 2.56 7.88
CA VAL A 65 -23.20 3.23 6.90
C VAL A 65 -23.96 2.20 6.08
N LEU A 66 -23.30 1.09 5.76
CA LEU A 66 -23.82 -0.03 4.99
C LEU A 66 -23.64 -1.33 5.79
N PRO A 67 -24.72 -2.05 6.14
CA PRO A 67 -24.61 -3.33 6.82
C PRO A 67 -24.04 -4.41 5.91
N ALA A 68 -23.64 -5.55 6.48
CA ALA A 68 -23.38 -6.75 5.69
C ALA A 68 -24.63 -7.13 4.85
N PRO A 69 -24.44 -7.65 3.63
CA PRO A 69 -23.20 -8.14 3.04
C PRO A 69 -22.45 -7.11 2.17
N TRP A 70 -22.76 -5.82 2.27
CA TRP A 70 -22.14 -4.79 1.43
C TRP A 70 -20.64 -4.66 1.75
N ASN A 71 -19.81 -4.90 0.73
CA ASN A 71 -18.35 -4.83 0.78
C ASN A 71 -17.88 -3.68 -0.12
N VAL A 72 -17.48 -2.56 0.48
CA VAL A 72 -17.14 -1.30 -0.20
C VAL A 72 -15.69 -1.34 -0.67
N ARG A 73 -15.49 -2.09 -1.75
CA ARG A 73 -14.17 -2.36 -2.35
C ARG A 73 -14.33 -2.63 -3.85
N ASN A 74 -13.26 -2.43 -4.63
CA ASN A 74 -13.14 -2.84 -6.02
C ASN A 74 -11.80 -3.54 -6.28
N SER A 75 -11.64 -4.07 -7.49
CA SER A 75 -10.46 -4.79 -7.93
C SER A 75 -9.81 -4.15 -9.16
N VAL A 76 -9.98 -2.83 -9.36
CA VAL A 76 -9.25 -2.11 -10.42
C VAL A 76 -7.75 -2.31 -10.18
N HIS A 77 -6.98 -2.63 -11.23
CA HIS A 77 -5.55 -2.99 -11.14
C HIS A 77 -5.24 -4.17 -10.18
N GLU A 78 -6.23 -4.98 -9.78
CA GLU A 78 -6.23 -6.02 -8.75
C GLU A 78 -6.06 -5.50 -7.31
N TYR A 79 -5.40 -4.37 -7.09
CA TYR A 79 -5.22 -3.73 -5.77
C TYR A 79 -6.40 -2.87 -5.33
N GLY A 80 -7.29 -2.53 -6.25
CA GLY A 80 -8.39 -1.62 -6.01
C GLY A 80 -7.96 -0.15 -6.08
N GLY A 81 -8.92 0.72 -5.80
CA GLY A 81 -8.74 2.17 -5.69
C GLY A 81 -9.86 2.75 -4.84
N ARG A 82 -9.90 4.07 -4.68
CA ARG A 82 -10.93 4.76 -3.89
C ARG A 82 -12.32 4.23 -4.25
N PRO A 83 -13.06 3.59 -3.30
CA PRO A 83 -14.25 2.83 -3.65
C PRO A 83 -15.54 3.64 -3.51
N TRP A 84 -15.50 4.86 -2.97
CA TRP A 84 -16.71 5.60 -2.69
C TRP A 84 -16.54 7.11 -2.82
N THR A 85 -17.67 7.80 -3.00
CA THR A 85 -17.83 9.25 -2.88
C THR A 85 -19.20 9.58 -2.33
N CYS A 86 -19.43 10.83 -1.95
CA CYS A 86 -20.73 11.32 -1.53
C CYS A 86 -21.14 12.56 -2.32
N HIS A 87 -22.39 12.58 -2.78
CA HIS A 87 -23.04 13.75 -3.33
C HIS A 87 -23.90 14.41 -2.23
N GLU A 88 -23.45 15.55 -1.72
CA GLU A 88 -24.22 16.38 -0.78
C GLU A 88 -25.33 17.10 -1.53
N ARG A 89 -26.51 16.52 -1.54
CA ARG A 89 -27.68 17.09 -2.24
C ARG A 89 -28.33 18.19 -1.40
N ALA A 90 -28.83 19.23 -2.07
CA ALA A 90 -29.55 20.33 -1.41
C ALA A 90 -30.82 19.85 -0.68
N THR A 91 -31.46 18.79 -1.16
CA THR A 91 -32.64 18.14 -0.57
C THR A 91 -32.51 16.63 -0.55
N GLY A 92 -33.10 15.99 0.47
CA GLY A 92 -33.11 14.52 0.58
C GLY A 92 -31.85 13.88 1.16
N GLY A 93 -30.96 14.67 1.76
CA GLY A 93 -29.75 14.21 2.43
C GLY A 93 -28.67 13.69 1.47
N PRO A 94 -27.55 13.17 2.00
CA PRO A 94 -26.42 12.69 1.21
C PRO A 94 -26.80 11.48 0.35
N LEU A 95 -26.20 11.40 -0.85
CA LEU A 95 -26.26 10.25 -1.73
C LEU A 95 -24.86 9.66 -1.84
N VAL A 96 -24.65 8.51 -1.25
CA VAL A 96 -23.39 7.77 -1.33
C VAL A 96 -23.34 6.99 -2.63
N VAL A 97 -22.24 7.09 -3.36
CA VAL A 97 -21.94 6.23 -4.51
C VAL A 97 -20.74 5.38 -4.14
N PHE A 98 -20.87 4.06 -4.28
CA PHE A 98 -19.82 3.13 -3.88
C PHE A 98 -19.73 1.91 -4.82
N THR A 99 -18.56 1.26 -4.82
CA THR A 99 -18.34 0.00 -5.50
C THR A 99 -18.58 -1.17 -4.56
N HIS A 100 -19.25 -2.22 -5.05
CA HIS A 100 -19.46 -3.47 -4.31
C HIS A 100 -18.53 -4.56 -4.82
N HIS A 101 -17.75 -5.17 -3.92
CA HIS A 101 -16.72 -6.14 -4.30
C HIS A 101 -17.26 -7.39 -4.99
N ALA A 102 -18.44 -7.88 -4.58
CA ALA A 102 -18.96 -9.15 -5.06
C ALA A 102 -19.29 -9.17 -6.56
N ASP A 103 -19.74 -8.04 -7.12
CA ASP A 103 -20.12 -7.91 -8.53
C ASP A 103 -19.41 -6.76 -9.26
N GLN A 104 -18.53 -6.05 -8.56
CA GLN A 104 -17.73 -4.93 -9.08
C GLN A 104 -18.55 -3.76 -9.63
N ARG A 105 -19.84 -3.64 -9.29
CA ARG A 105 -20.74 -2.59 -9.77
C ARG A 105 -20.65 -1.34 -8.88
N LEU A 106 -21.01 -0.21 -9.48
CA LEU A 106 -21.35 1.01 -8.74
C LEU A 106 -22.80 0.95 -8.26
N TYR A 107 -23.00 1.40 -7.03
CA TYR A 107 -24.30 1.54 -6.38
C TYR A 107 -24.49 2.94 -5.84
N ALA A 108 -25.73 3.42 -5.79
CA ALA A 108 -26.15 4.62 -5.08
C ALA A 108 -26.98 4.23 -3.86
N TYR A 109 -26.71 4.88 -2.72
CA TYR A 109 -27.39 4.64 -1.45
C TYR A 109 -27.70 5.97 -0.76
N ALA A 110 -28.92 6.14 -0.29
CA ALA A 110 -29.34 7.31 0.48
C ALA A 110 -29.64 6.89 1.92
N PRO A 111 -28.69 7.04 2.87
CA PRO A 111 -28.85 6.56 4.24
C PRO A 111 -30.09 7.09 4.97
N ALA A 112 -30.55 8.30 4.62
CA ALA A 112 -31.73 8.92 5.24
C ALA A 112 -33.06 8.32 4.80
N ARG A 113 -33.10 7.42 3.80
CA ARG A 113 -34.34 6.89 3.22
C ARG A 113 -34.67 5.46 3.58
N ASP A 114 -33.76 4.76 4.27
CA ASP A 114 -33.89 3.33 4.63
C ASP A 114 -34.25 2.42 3.43
N GLU A 115 -33.74 2.78 2.24
CA GLU A 115 -33.94 2.03 1.00
C GLU A 115 -32.65 1.21 0.72
N ALA A 116 -32.80 0.02 0.11
CA ALA A 116 -31.64 -0.77 -0.31
C ALA A 116 -30.80 -0.02 -1.37
N PRO A 117 -29.46 -0.21 -1.39
CA PRO A 117 -28.61 0.36 -2.43
C PRO A 117 -29.09 0.00 -3.84
N ARG A 118 -29.16 1.03 -4.70
CA ARG A 118 -29.59 0.89 -6.09
C ARG A 118 -28.40 0.82 -7.02
N ALA A 119 -28.35 -0.19 -7.87
CA ALA A 119 -27.30 -0.35 -8.86
C ALA A 119 -27.30 0.81 -9.88
N LEU A 120 -26.11 1.29 -10.23
CA LEU A 120 -25.91 2.33 -11.26
C LEU A 120 -25.35 1.77 -12.56
N THR A 121 -24.57 0.69 -12.49
CA THR A 121 -23.89 0.10 -13.66
C THR A 121 -24.42 -1.29 -13.97
N PRO A 122 -24.29 -1.81 -15.21
CA PRO A 122 -24.80 -3.11 -15.58
C PRO A 122 -24.08 -4.26 -14.88
N VAL A 123 -24.71 -5.41 -14.80
CA VAL A 123 -24.08 -6.69 -14.46
C VAL A 123 -23.22 -7.12 -15.65
N ALA A 124 -22.06 -7.70 -15.41
CA ALA A 124 -21.33 -8.41 -16.45
C ALA A 124 -22.19 -9.56 -17.02
N ALA A 125 -22.06 -9.84 -18.31
CA ALA A 125 -22.83 -10.92 -18.93
C ALA A 125 -22.50 -12.27 -18.27
N ALA A 126 -23.48 -13.16 -18.17
CA ALA A 126 -23.31 -14.45 -17.53
C ALA A 126 -22.18 -15.25 -18.20
N GLY A 127 -21.22 -15.73 -17.41
CA GLY A 127 -20.03 -16.44 -17.88
C GLY A 127 -18.82 -15.55 -18.22
N GLU A 128 -18.95 -14.24 -18.14
CA GLU A 128 -17.87 -13.28 -18.49
C GLU A 128 -17.05 -12.79 -17.30
N GLY A 129 -17.36 -13.25 -16.08
CA GLY A 129 -16.65 -12.82 -14.88
C GLY A 129 -16.80 -11.32 -14.57
N ARG A 130 -15.84 -10.74 -13.88
CA ARG A 130 -15.83 -9.32 -13.46
C ARG A 130 -15.32 -8.42 -14.59
N ARG A 131 -16.03 -8.33 -15.71
CA ARG A 131 -15.58 -7.61 -16.91
C ARG A 131 -15.54 -6.10 -16.79
N LEU A 132 -16.37 -5.50 -15.92
CA LEU A 132 -16.39 -4.06 -15.68
C LEU A 132 -16.03 -3.80 -14.23
N ARG A 133 -14.99 -2.99 -14.00
CA ARG A 133 -14.56 -2.56 -12.67
C ARG A 133 -14.51 -1.04 -12.62
N TRP A 134 -14.81 -0.49 -11.47
CA TRP A 134 -14.95 0.95 -11.28
C TRP A 134 -14.18 1.39 -10.05
N CYS A 135 -13.50 2.53 -10.12
CA CYS A 135 -12.90 3.16 -8.93
C CYS A 135 -12.86 4.69 -9.04
N ALA A 136 -12.44 5.33 -7.97
CA ALA A 136 -12.31 6.78 -7.85
C ALA A 136 -13.55 7.56 -8.30
N PRO A 137 -14.77 7.18 -7.83
CA PRO A 137 -15.98 7.91 -8.19
C PRO A 137 -15.93 9.32 -7.64
N ARG A 138 -16.35 10.30 -8.46
CA ARG A 138 -16.46 11.71 -8.10
C ARG A 138 -17.74 12.28 -8.73
N VAL A 139 -18.47 13.10 -7.99
CA VAL A 139 -19.66 13.75 -8.53
C VAL A 139 -19.26 14.65 -9.69
N GLY A 140 -19.88 14.43 -10.85
CA GLY A 140 -19.64 15.22 -12.05
C GLY A 140 -20.33 16.60 -12.00
N PRO A 141 -20.03 17.47 -12.96
CA PRO A 141 -20.67 18.78 -13.09
C PRO A 141 -22.20 18.64 -13.17
N GLY A 142 -22.91 19.53 -12.47
CA GLY A 142 -24.37 19.51 -12.42
C GLY A 142 -24.99 18.44 -11.51
N GLY A 143 -24.21 17.54 -10.90
CA GLY A 143 -24.69 16.58 -9.88
C GLY A 143 -25.57 15.44 -10.39
N GLY A 144 -25.78 15.29 -11.71
CA GLY A 144 -26.59 14.24 -12.31
C GLY A 144 -25.84 12.95 -12.62
N GLU A 145 -24.53 12.97 -12.58
CA GLU A 145 -23.64 11.86 -12.94
C GLU A 145 -22.53 11.71 -11.91
N VAL A 146 -21.93 10.52 -11.87
CA VAL A 146 -20.65 10.26 -11.22
C VAL A 146 -19.59 9.95 -12.27
N TRP A 147 -18.45 10.64 -12.18
CA TRP A 147 -17.28 10.39 -13.02
C TRP A 147 -16.34 9.45 -12.30
N CYS A 148 -15.78 8.48 -13.01
CA CYS A 148 -14.95 7.45 -12.41
C CYS A 148 -13.99 6.84 -13.44
N VAL A 149 -13.04 6.07 -12.99
CA VAL A 149 -12.25 5.17 -13.84
C VAL A 149 -13.09 3.93 -14.13
N LEU A 150 -13.22 3.59 -15.39
CA LEU A 150 -13.73 2.30 -15.89
C LEU A 150 -12.53 1.47 -16.33
N GLU A 151 -12.41 0.28 -15.76
CA GLU A 151 -11.57 -0.80 -16.26
C GLU A 151 -12.47 -1.87 -16.89
N GLU A 152 -12.26 -2.14 -18.16
CA GLU A 152 -13.04 -3.09 -18.94
C GLU A 152 -12.14 -4.19 -19.50
N HIS A 153 -12.43 -5.42 -19.12
CA HIS A 153 -11.77 -6.60 -19.68
C HIS A 153 -12.40 -6.93 -21.03
N THR A 154 -11.62 -6.92 -22.09
CA THR A 154 -12.08 -7.06 -23.49
C THR A 154 -11.81 -8.44 -24.06
N GLY A 155 -11.09 -9.31 -23.35
CA GLY A 155 -10.74 -10.66 -23.77
C GLY A 155 -10.25 -11.52 -22.58
N PRO A 156 -9.77 -12.74 -22.86
CA PRO A 156 -9.39 -13.71 -21.85
C PRO A 156 -7.97 -13.51 -21.30
N GLN A 157 -7.11 -12.77 -22.00
CA GLN A 157 -5.73 -12.58 -21.57
C GLN A 157 -5.64 -11.50 -20.49
N PRO A 158 -4.70 -11.56 -19.53
CA PRO A 158 -4.51 -10.52 -18.54
C PRO A 158 -4.31 -9.11 -19.13
N GLY A 159 -3.68 -9.02 -20.31
CA GLY A 159 -3.44 -7.78 -21.02
C GLY A 159 -4.64 -7.27 -21.87
N ASP A 160 -5.72 -8.05 -21.98
CA ASP A 160 -6.93 -7.65 -22.72
C ASP A 160 -7.79 -6.71 -21.86
N VAL A 161 -7.23 -5.59 -21.46
CA VAL A 161 -7.86 -4.59 -20.59
C VAL A 161 -7.70 -3.22 -21.18
N ARG A 162 -8.79 -2.46 -21.22
CA ARG A 162 -8.79 -1.04 -21.54
C ARG A 162 -9.27 -0.22 -20.36
N ARG A 163 -8.83 1.02 -20.25
CA ARG A 163 -9.24 1.93 -19.18
C ARG A 163 -9.56 3.30 -19.74
N VAL A 164 -10.67 3.85 -19.27
CA VAL A 164 -11.14 5.19 -19.67
C VAL A 164 -11.74 5.92 -18.46
N LEU A 165 -11.80 7.23 -18.54
CA LEU A 165 -12.70 8.01 -17.68
C LEU A 165 -14.12 7.87 -18.20
N ALA A 166 -15.07 7.62 -17.33
CA ALA A 166 -16.46 7.40 -17.67
C ALA A 166 -17.42 8.20 -16.78
N ALA A 167 -18.52 8.67 -17.34
CA ALA A 167 -19.62 9.32 -16.66
C ALA A 167 -20.81 8.36 -16.56
N VAL A 168 -21.25 8.07 -15.34
CA VAL A 168 -22.34 7.14 -15.01
C VAL A 168 -23.53 7.94 -14.46
N PRO A 169 -24.73 7.85 -15.08
CA PRO A 169 -25.91 8.53 -14.60
C PRO A 169 -26.32 8.08 -13.19
N LEU A 170 -26.61 9.04 -12.31
CA LEU A 170 -27.07 8.77 -10.95
C LEU A 170 -28.53 8.35 -10.85
N ASP A 171 -29.30 8.41 -11.94
CA ASP A 171 -30.70 7.98 -11.99
C ASP A 171 -30.90 6.46 -12.07
N GLY A 172 -29.80 5.69 -12.29
CA GLY A 172 -29.80 4.23 -12.45
C GLY A 172 -30.19 3.74 -13.84
N SER A 173 -30.37 4.63 -14.82
CA SER A 173 -30.70 4.26 -16.20
C SER A 173 -29.66 3.34 -16.84
N ALA A 174 -28.39 3.48 -16.44
CA ALA A 174 -27.30 2.63 -16.94
C ALA A 174 -27.22 1.24 -16.30
N ALA A 175 -28.00 0.94 -15.26
CA ALA A 175 -27.95 -0.35 -14.56
C ALA A 175 -28.27 -1.57 -15.44
N ARG A 176 -28.95 -1.36 -16.57
CA ARG A 176 -29.32 -2.40 -17.54
C ARG A 176 -28.89 -2.07 -18.96
N ASP A 177 -28.28 -0.91 -19.18
CA ASP A 177 -27.91 -0.41 -20.50
C ASP A 177 -26.52 0.27 -20.46
N ARG A 178 -25.49 -0.47 -20.89
CA ARG A 178 -24.10 0.03 -20.99
C ARG A 178 -24.02 1.29 -21.86
N GLY A 179 -24.87 1.42 -22.86
CA GLY A 179 -24.89 2.56 -23.77
C GLY A 179 -25.28 3.90 -23.12
N ARG A 180 -25.80 3.88 -21.89
CA ARG A 180 -26.07 5.09 -21.09
C ARG A 180 -24.84 5.63 -20.37
N ILE A 181 -23.76 4.85 -20.32
CA ILE A 181 -22.47 5.29 -19.73
C ILE A 181 -21.71 5.99 -20.83
N ARG A 182 -21.36 7.26 -20.59
CA ARG A 182 -20.54 8.06 -21.51
C ARG A 182 -19.06 7.85 -21.21
N GLU A 183 -18.27 7.62 -22.22
CA GLU A 183 -16.82 7.63 -22.10
C GLU A 183 -16.34 9.06 -22.29
N LEU A 184 -15.56 9.57 -21.33
CA LEU A 184 -15.05 10.94 -21.30
C LEU A 184 -13.69 11.06 -21.98
N THR A 185 -12.96 9.95 -22.05
CA THR A 185 -11.69 9.85 -22.76
C THR A 185 -11.79 8.72 -23.79
N ASP A 186 -10.97 8.80 -24.85
CA ASP A 186 -10.79 7.72 -25.80
C ASP A 186 -9.82 6.67 -25.23
N ASP A 187 -9.71 5.53 -25.90
CA ASP A 187 -8.65 4.58 -25.70
C ASP A 187 -7.29 5.29 -25.98
N GLY A 188 -6.51 5.50 -24.96
CA GLY A 188 -5.25 6.21 -25.01
C GLY A 188 -4.26 5.54 -24.07
N PRO A 189 -3.83 6.23 -23.01
CA PRO A 189 -2.94 5.66 -22.02
C PRO A 189 -3.51 4.39 -21.39
N ARG A 190 -2.64 3.43 -21.10
CA ARG A 190 -3.04 2.14 -20.55
C ARG A 190 -3.60 2.25 -19.13
N PHE A 191 -3.09 3.19 -18.36
CA PHE A 191 -3.48 3.43 -16.97
C PHE A 191 -3.76 4.91 -16.73
N LEU A 192 -4.71 5.20 -15.86
CA LEU A 192 -5.08 6.56 -15.51
C LEU A 192 -5.65 6.66 -14.09
N THR A 193 -5.54 7.85 -13.50
CA THR A 193 -6.20 8.18 -12.25
C THR A 193 -7.62 8.69 -12.48
N GLY A 194 -8.39 8.80 -11.38
CA GLY A 194 -9.64 9.56 -11.39
C GLY A 194 -9.42 11.03 -11.71
N VAL A 195 -10.45 11.68 -12.24
CA VAL A 195 -10.44 13.08 -12.59
C VAL A 195 -10.55 13.98 -11.35
N VAL A 196 -9.87 15.13 -11.39
CA VAL A 196 -10.02 16.21 -10.41
C VAL A 196 -10.56 17.45 -11.12
N LEU A 197 -11.69 17.97 -10.66
CA LEU A 197 -12.33 19.18 -11.22
C LEU A 197 -11.77 20.44 -10.57
N SER A 198 -11.63 21.50 -11.35
CA SER A 198 -11.31 22.85 -10.85
C SER A 198 -12.44 23.37 -9.93
N PRO A 199 -12.17 24.36 -9.07
CA PRO A 199 -13.18 24.89 -8.14
C PRO A 199 -14.42 25.44 -8.82
N ASP A 200 -14.30 25.96 -10.04
CA ASP A 200 -15.41 26.44 -10.88
C ASP A 200 -16.12 25.31 -11.65
N GLY A 201 -15.54 24.12 -11.68
CA GLY A 201 -16.05 22.97 -12.43
C GLY A 201 -15.84 23.04 -13.96
N GLU A 202 -15.13 24.06 -14.46
CA GLU A 202 -14.94 24.30 -15.89
C GLU A 202 -13.73 23.58 -16.48
N ARG A 203 -12.83 23.04 -15.63
CA ARG A 203 -11.63 22.30 -16.03
C ARG A 203 -11.47 21.00 -15.26
N ALA A 204 -10.75 20.08 -15.89
CA ALA A 204 -10.45 18.76 -15.33
C ALA A 204 -8.96 18.47 -15.45
N ALA A 205 -8.41 17.74 -14.48
CA ALA A 205 -7.04 17.24 -14.49
C ALA A 205 -7.02 15.77 -14.09
N TRP A 206 -6.10 14.97 -14.65
CA TRP A 206 -5.83 13.58 -14.26
C TRP A 206 -4.41 13.18 -14.65
N LEU A 207 -3.94 12.09 -14.10
CA LEU A 207 -2.65 11.48 -14.41
C LEU A 207 -2.84 10.22 -15.26
N SER A 208 -1.83 9.90 -16.08
CA SER A 208 -1.76 8.62 -16.79
C SER A 208 -0.33 8.09 -16.83
N TRP A 209 -0.19 6.82 -17.16
CA TRP A 209 1.09 6.17 -17.44
C TRP A 209 0.90 4.97 -18.37
N ASP A 210 1.98 4.48 -18.94
CA ASP A 210 2.02 3.36 -19.86
C ASP A 210 3.16 2.41 -19.54
N HIS A 211 2.97 1.14 -19.86
CA HIS A 211 4.06 0.16 -19.80
C HIS A 211 5.30 0.60 -20.60
N PRO A 212 6.52 0.23 -20.16
CA PRO A 212 6.85 -0.57 -18.98
C PRO A 212 6.91 0.25 -17.69
N ASP A 213 6.62 1.55 -17.74
CA ASP A 213 6.70 2.43 -16.58
C ASP A 213 5.54 2.17 -15.61
N MET A 214 5.88 2.15 -14.32
CA MET A 214 4.92 2.21 -13.24
C MET A 214 4.66 3.69 -12.86
N PRO A 215 3.58 4.03 -12.14
CA PRO A 215 3.28 5.43 -11.83
C PRO A 215 4.35 6.15 -11.00
N TRP A 216 5.20 5.40 -10.32
CA TRP A 216 6.37 5.94 -9.61
C TRP A 216 7.62 6.08 -10.48
N ASP A 217 7.58 5.62 -11.71
CA ASP A 217 8.65 5.78 -12.70
C ASP A 217 8.45 7.01 -13.56
N ALA A 218 7.28 7.09 -14.21
CA ALA A 218 6.90 8.22 -15.07
C ALA A 218 5.38 8.33 -15.16
N THR A 219 4.86 9.57 -15.12
CA THR A 219 3.45 9.87 -15.34
C THR A 219 3.30 11.09 -16.22
N ALA A 220 2.18 11.18 -16.94
CA ALA A 220 1.77 12.35 -17.70
C ALA A 220 0.60 13.05 -16.99
N LEU A 221 0.66 14.38 -16.92
CA LEU A 221 -0.44 15.22 -16.41
C LEU A 221 -1.30 15.68 -17.59
N HIS A 222 -2.59 15.38 -17.52
CA HIS A 222 -3.58 15.78 -18.53
C HIS A 222 -4.50 16.85 -18.00
N LEU A 223 -4.87 17.77 -18.89
CA LEU A 223 -5.86 18.80 -18.66
C LEU A 223 -6.92 18.78 -19.76
N ALA A 224 -8.14 19.17 -19.42
CA ALA A 224 -9.22 19.39 -20.36
C ALA A 224 -10.15 20.50 -19.88
N GLU A 225 -10.89 21.08 -20.79
CA GLU A 225 -12.06 21.91 -20.49
C GLU A 225 -13.30 21.05 -20.34
N VAL A 226 -14.18 21.43 -19.43
CA VAL A 226 -15.46 20.75 -19.19
C VAL A 226 -16.55 21.55 -19.90
N ASP A 227 -17.21 20.95 -20.87
CA ASP A 227 -18.31 21.62 -21.58
C ASP A 227 -19.64 21.56 -20.78
N ALA A 228 -20.62 22.35 -21.21
CA ALA A 228 -21.94 22.43 -20.56
C ALA A 228 -22.69 21.08 -20.51
N GLY A 229 -22.34 20.13 -21.37
CA GLY A 229 -22.88 18.76 -21.36
C GLY A 229 -22.08 17.78 -20.49
N GLY A 230 -21.05 18.26 -19.78
CA GLY A 230 -20.15 17.42 -18.99
C GLY A 230 -19.19 16.59 -19.85
N GLY A 231 -18.85 17.00 -21.06
CA GLY A 231 -17.81 16.40 -21.90
C GLY A 231 -16.43 17.01 -21.64
N LEU A 232 -15.38 16.23 -21.86
CA LEU A 232 -13.99 16.71 -21.82
C LEU A 232 -13.54 17.15 -23.21
N ARG A 233 -13.23 18.45 -23.38
CA ARG A 233 -12.77 19.07 -24.63
C ARG A 233 -11.35 19.60 -24.48
N GLU A 234 -10.71 19.91 -25.59
CA GLU A 234 -9.37 20.50 -25.65
C GLU A 234 -8.35 19.75 -24.78
N ARG A 235 -8.45 18.42 -24.78
CA ARG A 235 -7.57 17.55 -24.00
C ARG A 235 -6.12 17.73 -24.42
N ARG A 236 -5.26 17.97 -23.44
CA ARG A 236 -3.82 18.14 -23.68
C ARG A 236 -2.99 17.57 -22.55
N THR A 237 -1.79 17.14 -22.86
CA THR A 237 -0.76 16.81 -21.87
C THR A 237 -0.02 18.09 -21.49
N LEU A 238 0.11 18.34 -20.19
CA LEU A 238 0.85 19.47 -19.65
C LEU A 238 2.26 19.04 -19.27
N THR A 239 3.26 19.55 -20.00
CA THR A 239 4.66 19.35 -19.63
C THR A 239 5.09 20.38 -18.59
N LEU A 240 5.65 19.92 -17.47
CA LEU A 240 6.12 20.81 -16.42
C LEU A 240 7.49 21.40 -16.77
N THR A 241 7.62 22.73 -16.62
CA THR A 241 8.87 23.48 -16.85
C THR A 241 9.32 24.13 -15.53
N SER A 242 10.62 24.38 -15.38
CA SER A 242 11.16 25.06 -14.19
C SER A 242 11.04 26.58 -14.28
N ASP A 243 10.88 27.26 -13.14
CA ASP A 243 11.06 28.71 -13.04
C ASP A 243 12.48 29.09 -13.48
N GLY A 244 12.62 29.86 -14.57
CA GLY A 244 13.92 30.31 -15.09
C GLY A 244 14.27 29.84 -16.50
N GLY A 245 13.38 29.17 -17.20
CA GLY A 245 13.54 28.85 -18.63
C GLY A 245 14.58 27.77 -18.94
N GLY A 246 14.91 26.92 -17.95
CA GLY A 246 15.71 25.72 -18.18
C GLY A 246 14.97 24.72 -19.06
N GLN A 247 15.72 23.91 -19.84
CA GLN A 247 15.17 22.81 -20.63
C GLN A 247 14.19 21.99 -19.82
N ALA A 248 13.11 21.51 -20.46
CA ALA A 248 12.24 20.50 -19.88
C ALA A 248 13.10 19.41 -19.24
N VAL A 249 12.89 19.15 -17.94
CA VAL A 249 13.63 18.12 -17.23
C VAL A 249 13.34 16.78 -17.91
N ALA A 250 14.39 15.99 -18.05
CA ALA A 250 14.37 14.75 -18.82
C ALA A 250 13.16 13.87 -18.49
N SER A 251 12.52 13.46 -19.53
CA SER A 251 11.65 12.36 -19.92
C SER A 251 11.05 11.37 -18.91
N ARG A 252 11.44 11.31 -17.65
CA ARG A 252 10.91 10.34 -16.65
C ARG A 252 10.69 11.04 -15.30
N GLU A 253 9.54 11.65 -15.14
CA GLU A 253 9.10 12.34 -13.93
C GLU A 253 7.84 11.65 -13.40
N SER A 254 7.83 11.31 -12.12
CA SER A 254 6.65 10.77 -11.45
C SER A 254 5.88 11.90 -10.76
N ILE A 255 4.64 12.10 -11.15
CA ILE A 255 3.66 12.91 -10.44
C ILE A 255 2.73 11.93 -9.73
N ALA A 256 2.72 11.94 -8.38
CA ALA A 256 1.95 11.00 -7.58
C ALA A 256 0.52 11.48 -7.30
N GLN A 257 0.31 12.79 -7.22
CA GLN A 257 -0.99 13.41 -6.97
C GLN A 257 -1.09 14.77 -7.61
N VAL A 258 -2.30 15.12 -8.09
CA VAL A 258 -2.67 16.45 -8.59
C VAL A 258 -3.94 16.94 -7.91
N GLU A 259 -4.00 18.24 -7.56
CA GLU A 259 -5.18 18.92 -7.05
C GLU A 259 -5.21 20.36 -7.57
N TRP A 260 -6.39 20.92 -7.84
CA TRP A 260 -6.52 22.33 -8.20
C TRP A 260 -6.32 23.24 -6.99
N TYR A 261 -5.49 24.26 -7.17
CA TYR A 261 -5.26 25.31 -6.18
C TYR A 261 -6.20 26.50 -6.39
N THR A 262 -6.33 26.90 -7.65
CA THR A 262 -7.30 27.88 -8.16
C THR A 262 -7.89 27.36 -9.46
N ALA A 263 -8.71 28.15 -10.18
CA ALA A 263 -9.15 27.79 -11.52
C ALA A 263 -7.98 27.65 -12.53
N ASP A 264 -6.87 28.38 -12.32
CA ASP A 264 -5.76 28.47 -13.25
C ASP A 264 -4.46 27.81 -12.76
N GLU A 265 -4.43 27.30 -11.54
CA GLU A 265 -3.23 26.75 -10.92
C GLU A 265 -3.49 25.40 -10.24
N LEU A 266 -2.52 24.55 -10.34
CA LEU A 266 -2.52 23.22 -9.72
C LEU A 266 -1.44 23.11 -8.63
N ILE A 267 -1.66 22.23 -7.67
CA ILE A 267 -0.62 21.65 -6.83
C ILE A 267 -0.39 20.24 -7.31
N VAL A 268 0.88 19.89 -7.52
CA VAL A 268 1.29 18.52 -7.84
C VAL A 268 2.39 18.07 -6.90
N SER A 269 2.40 16.81 -6.52
CA SER A 269 3.56 16.18 -5.87
C SER A 269 4.37 15.45 -6.93
N THR A 270 5.60 15.91 -7.20
CA THR A 270 6.47 15.37 -8.25
C THR A 270 7.89 15.14 -7.75
N ASP A 271 8.54 14.08 -8.26
CA ASP A 271 9.89 13.68 -7.88
C ASP A 271 11.02 14.27 -8.74
N ARG A 272 10.72 15.30 -9.54
CA ARG A 272 11.67 15.99 -10.42
C ARG A 272 12.93 16.53 -9.74
N SER A 273 12.84 16.81 -8.42
CA SER A 273 13.97 17.23 -7.57
C SER A 273 14.75 16.06 -6.95
N GLY A 274 14.40 14.81 -7.29
CA GLY A 274 14.91 13.60 -6.66
C GLY A 274 14.09 13.15 -5.44
N TRP A 275 13.08 13.92 -5.05
CA TRP A 275 12.13 13.65 -3.96
C TRP A 275 10.76 14.11 -4.40
N TRP A 276 9.69 13.42 -4.06
CA TRP A 276 8.35 13.92 -4.28
C TRP A 276 8.13 15.17 -3.44
N ASN A 277 8.26 16.34 -4.05
CA ASN A 277 7.98 17.63 -3.43
C ASN A 277 6.74 18.27 -4.03
N LEU A 278 6.10 19.17 -3.28
CA LEU A 278 4.95 19.93 -3.76
C LEU A 278 5.38 21.08 -4.68
N HIS A 279 4.75 21.15 -5.85
CA HIS A 279 4.96 22.22 -6.82
C HIS A 279 3.63 22.91 -7.15
N ARG A 280 3.66 24.23 -7.20
CA ARG A 280 2.57 25.03 -7.76
C ARG A 280 2.81 25.16 -9.25
N VAL A 281 1.80 24.85 -10.04
CA VAL A 281 1.88 24.75 -11.51
C VAL A 281 0.86 25.65 -12.14
N ASP A 282 1.30 26.55 -13.04
CA ASP A 282 0.42 27.33 -13.92
C ASP A 282 -0.20 26.40 -14.97
N ALA A 283 -1.52 26.28 -14.98
CA ALA A 283 -2.24 25.33 -15.81
C ALA A 283 -2.13 25.67 -17.31
N ALA A 284 -1.89 26.91 -17.70
CA ALA A 284 -1.76 27.31 -19.11
C ALA A 284 -0.38 26.97 -19.67
N THR A 285 0.68 27.24 -18.91
CA THR A 285 2.07 27.19 -19.38
C THR A 285 2.86 25.98 -18.90
N GLY A 286 2.41 25.29 -17.84
CA GLY A 286 3.16 24.22 -17.20
C GLY A 286 4.32 24.70 -16.33
N ARG A 287 4.46 26.03 -16.11
CA ARG A 287 5.50 26.55 -15.23
C ARG A 287 5.28 26.10 -13.80
N ALA A 288 6.28 25.38 -13.24
CA ALA A 288 6.22 24.74 -11.95
C ALA A 288 7.24 25.35 -10.98
N ARG A 289 6.76 25.77 -9.80
CA ARG A 289 7.57 26.28 -8.69
C ARG A 289 7.49 25.34 -7.50
N ASN A 290 8.63 24.86 -7.00
CA ASN A 290 8.68 24.08 -5.76
C ASN A 290 8.28 24.96 -4.58
N LEU A 291 7.30 24.52 -3.79
CA LEU A 291 6.75 25.26 -2.65
C LEU A 291 7.58 25.08 -1.38
N TYR A 292 8.24 23.92 -1.24
CA TYR A 292 9.05 23.59 -0.09
C TYR A 292 10.15 22.59 -0.51
N PRO A 293 11.30 23.07 -1.01
CA PRO A 293 12.40 22.20 -1.41
C PRO A 293 12.98 21.46 -0.22
N ALA A 294 12.80 20.15 -0.16
CA ALA A 294 13.26 19.32 0.94
C ALA A 294 13.76 17.96 0.44
N ARG A 295 14.69 17.36 1.21
CA ARG A 295 15.10 15.96 1.05
C ARG A 295 14.16 15.05 1.84
N GLU A 296 12.87 15.17 1.54
CA GLU A 296 11.76 14.44 2.13
C GLU A 296 10.73 14.11 1.07
N GLU A 297 9.98 13.05 1.28
CA GLU A 297 8.85 12.67 0.45
C GLU A 297 7.58 13.44 0.87
N PHE A 298 6.88 14.02 -0.10
CA PHE A 298 5.54 14.59 0.05
C PHE A 298 4.50 13.76 -0.70
N ALA A 299 4.84 12.53 -1.02
CA ALA A 299 4.00 11.49 -1.57
C ALA A 299 4.69 10.13 -1.42
N GLY A 300 4.19 9.13 -2.14
CA GLY A 300 4.73 7.79 -2.22
C GLY A 300 4.33 7.10 -3.52
N ALA A 301 4.66 5.82 -3.66
CA ALA A 301 4.29 5.03 -4.83
C ALA A 301 2.76 4.89 -4.93
N LEU A 302 2.19 5.28 -6.07
CA LEU A 302 0.76 5.26 -6.35
C LEU A 302 0.31 3.83 -6.73
N TRP A 303 0.22 2.94 -5.74
CA TRP A 303 -0.25 1.56 -5.93
C TRP A 303 -1.75 1.46 -6.18
N GLN A 304 -2.51 2.40 -5.61
CA GLN A 304 -3.97 2.39 -5.70
C GLN A 304 -4.47 3.76 -6.19
N VAL A 305 -5.39 3.76 -7.12
CA VAL A 305 -5.99 4.99 -7.65
C VAL A 305 -6.79 5.68 -6.55
N GLY A 306 -6.47 6.96 -6.30
CA GLY A 306 -7.14 7.78 -5.30
C GLY A 306 -6.45 7.85 -3.95
N MET A 307 -5.20 7.36 -3.81
CA MET A 307 -4.35 7.67 -2.65
C MET A 307 -4.13 9.19 -2.58
N GLU A 308 -4.14 9.73 -1.36
CA GLU A 308 -4.05 11.17 -1.13
C GLU A 308 -2.98 11.48 -0.06
N TRP A 309 -1.98 12.27 -0.44
CA TRP A 309 -0.92 12.75 0.44
C TRP A 309 -1.06 14.21 0.82
N PHE A 310 -1.86 14.98 0.07
CA PHE A 310 -2.12 16.37 0.41
C PHE A 310 -3.54 16.79 0.02
N ARG A 311 -4.02 17.86 0.68
CA ARG A 311 -5.29 18.52 0.38
C ARG A 311 -5.12 20.02 0.50
N VAL A 312 -5.63 20.74 -0.50
CA VAL A 312 -5.70 22.21 -0.46
C VAL A 312 -6.83 22.65 0.48
N LEU A 313 -6.52 23.55 1.41
CA LEU A 313 -7.47 24.11 2.35
C LEU A 313 -8.19 25.33 1.75
N PRO A 314 -9.39 25.69 2.22
CA PRO A 314 -10.13 26.84 1.70
C PRO A 314 -9.40 28.19 1.83
N ASP A 315 -8.46 28.30 2.76
CA ASP A 315 -7.63 29.51 2.95
C ASP A 315 -6.32 29.50 2.14
N GLY A 316 -6.13 28.50 1.28
CA GLY A 316 -4.98 28.35 0.40
C GLY A 316 -3.75 27.67 1.05
N ARG A 317 -3.80 27.33 2.34
CA ARG A 317 -2.77 26.46 2.94
C ARG A 317 -2.97 25.01 2.47
N ILE A 318 -2.02 24.14 2.75
CA ILE A 318 -2.04 22.77 2.29
C ILE A 318 -1.80 21.85 3.49
N ALA A 319 -2.75 20.97 3.77
CA ALA A 319 -2.51 19.83 4.65
C ALA A 319 -1.74 18.78 3.87
N VAL A 320 -0.60 18.31 4.37
CA VAL A 320 0.31 17.44 3.63
C VAL A 320 0.97 16.40 4.52
N LEU A 321 1.09 15.19 3.97
CA LEU A 321 1.90 14.12 4.56
C LEU A 321 3.31 14.23 4.00
N HIS A 322 4.31 14.25 4.88
CA HIS A 322 5.70 14.38 4.47
C HIS A 322 6.67 13.69 5.42
N GLY A 323 7.89 13.44 4.94
CA GLY A 323 8.95 12.95 5.80
C GLY A 323 10.03 12.10 5.10
N HIS A 324 10.93 11.56 5.91
CA HIS A 324 12.03 10.69 5.50
C HIS A 324 11.87 9.32 6.15
N GLY A 325 11.60 8.28 5.37
CA GLY A 325 11.37 6.91 5.85
C GLY A 325 10.11 6.71 6.71
N ARG A 326 9.35 7.77 6.92
CA ARG A 326 8.04 7.82 7.62
C ARG A 326 7.23 8.98 7.08
N LEU A 327 5.95 9.06 7.40
CA LEU A 327 5.11 10.21 7.08
C LEU A 327 4.59 10.86 8.36
N ALA A 328 4.65 12.19 8.41
CA ALA A 328 4.01 13.05 9.40
C ALA A 328 2.95 13.93 8.71
N LEU A 329 1.95 14.40 9.44
CA LEU A 329 1.01 15.40 8.94
C LEU A 329 1.53 16.81 9.28
N GLY A 330 1.64 17.65 8.26
CA GLY A 330 1.98 19.06 8.40
C GLY A 330 0.99 19.98 7.70
N ILE A 331 1.03 21.26 8.05
CA ILE A 331 0.32 22.34 7.35
C ILE A 331 1.36 23.25 6.69
N LEU A 332 1.38 23.27 5.38
CA LEU A 332 2.24 24.12 4.57
C LEU A 332 1.50 25.42 4.21
N ASP A 333 2.13 26.54 4.47
CA ASP A 333 1.72 27.85 3.95
C ASP A 333 2.53 28.17 2.68
N PRO A 334 1.93 28.11 1.48
CA PRO A 334 2.64 28.37 0.23
C PRO A 334 3.09 29.83 0.06
N GLY A 335 2.48 30.78 0.81
CA GLY A 335 2.81 32.20 0.77
C GLY A 335 4.11 32.51 1.50
N THR A 336 4.33 31.88 2.65
CA THR A 336 5.51 32.08 3.49
C THR A 336 6.58 30.98 3.26
N GLY A 337 6.19 29.83 2.69
CA GLY A 337 7.05 28.65 2.60
C GLY A 337 7.28 27.97 3.96
N THR A 338 6.37 28.17 4.91
CA THR A 338 6.47 27.58 6.25
C THR A 338 5.67 26.28 6.33
N LEU A 339 6.31 25.21 6.77
CA LEU A 339 5.68 23.93 7.09
C LEU A 339 5.70 23.74 8.60
N THR A 340 4.54 23.42 9.19
CA THR A 340 4.40 23.18 10.62
C THR A 340 3.69 21.85 10.86
N ASP A 341 4.36 20.95 11.59
CA ASP A 341 3.85 19.61 11.87
C ASP A 341 2.79 19.61 12.96
N VAL A 342 1.85 18.70 12.82
CA VAL A 342 0.88 18.33 13.85
C VAL A 342 1.58 17.49 14.89
N ALA A 343 1.75 18.02 16.10
CA ALA A 343 2.39 17.32 17.20
C ALA A 343 1.51 16.19 17.74
N GLY A 344 2.12 15.04 18.09
CA GLY A 344 1.40 13.90 18.65
C GLY A 344 2.31 12.68 18.86
N PRO A 345 1.75 11.59 19.38
CA PRO A 345 2.51 10.37 19.65
C PRO A 345 2.72 9.50 18.39
N TRP A 346 2.24 9.94 17.22
CA TRP A 346 2.24 9.15 16.00
C TRP A 346 3.58 9.19 15.29
N THR A 347 3.98 8.04 14.79
CA THR A 347 5.21 7.86 14.01
C THR A 347 4.94 7.62 12.54
N GLU A 348 3.67 7.42 12.16
CA GLU A 348 3.28 7.15 10.78
C GLU A 348 1.87 7.68 10.49
N TRP A 349 1.68 8.24 9.30
CA TRP A 349 0.39 8.66 8.76
C TRP A 349 0.11 7.94 7.43
N ALA A 350 -1.13 7.49 7.25
CA ALA A 350 -1.56 6.79 6.03
C ALA A 350 -1.94 7.79 4.91
N PRO A 351 -1.75 7.43 3.62
CA PRO A 351 -2.01 8.30 2.49
C PRO A 351 -3.51 8.46 2.20
N THR A 352 -4.23 9.01 3.16
CA THR A 352 -5.65 9.36 3.07
C THR A 352 -5.94 10.57 3.96
N LEU A 353 -6.48 11.62 3.36
CA LEU A 353 -6.81 12.87 4.03
C LEU A 353 -8.22 13.32 3.68
N ALA A 354 -8.93 13.93 4.62
CA ALA A 354 -10.18 14.63 4.35
C ALA A 354 -10.15 16.02 4.99
N VAL A 355 -10.81 16.98 4.34
CA VAL A 355 -10.82 18.38 4.77
C VAL A 355 -12.25 18.93 4.74
N ARG A 356 -12.63 19.65 5.80
CA ARG A 356 -13.88 20.41 5.88
C ARG A 356 -13.65 21.75 6.59
N GLY A 357 -13.64 22.84 5.84
CA GLY A 357 -13.25 24.15 6.38
C GLY A 357 -11.79 24.14 6.84
N ASP A 358 -11.54 24.43 8.11
CA ASP A 358 -10.21 24.34 8.73
C ASP A 358 -9.96 23.02 9.45
N ARG A 359 -10.92 22.08 9.44
CA ARG A 359 -10.77 20.74 10.00
C ARG A 359 -10.06 19.84 9.00
N VAL A 360 -9.01 19.19 9.45
CA VAL A 360 -8.24 18.19 8.70
C VAL A 360 -8.37 16.85 9.41
N PHE A 361 -8.72 15.83 8.67
CA PHE A 361 -8.76 14.45 9.15
C PHE A 361 -7.70 13.62 8.45
N GLY A 362 -7.00 12.82 9.21
CA GLY A 362 -6.01 11.86 8.73
C GLY A 362 -6.05 10.57 9.54
N VAL A 363 -5.31 9.59 9.10
CA VAL A 363 -5.17 8.30 9.76
C VAL A 363 -3.73 8.15 10.22
N ALA A 364 -3.52 7.98 11.52
CA ALA A 364 -2.20 7.96 12.13
C ALA A 364 -2.02 6.77 13.06
N ALA A 365 -0.79 6.29 13.20
CA ALA A 365 -0.43 5.23 14.14
C ALA A 365 0.87 5.56 14.88
N GLY A 366 0.96 5.11 16.12
CA GLY A 366 2.14 5.25 16.96
C GLY A 366 2.84 3.92 17.22
N PRO A 367 3.94 3.93 17.99
CA PRO A 367 4.68 2.71 18.33
C PRO A 367 3.90 1.76 19.27
N ALA A 368 2.89 2.28 19.97
CA ALA A 368 2.07 1.54 20.92
C ALA A 368 0.56 1.76 20.71
N SER A 369 0.18 2.43 19.63
CA SER A 369 -1.22 2.58 19.20
C SER A 369 -1.37 2.08 17.78
N GLY A 370 -2.45 1.35 17.49
CA GLY A 370 -2.86 1.03 16.13
C GLY A 370 -3.27 2.29 15.35
N TYR A 371 -3.75 2.12 14.14
CA TYR A 371 -4.22 3.23 13.34
C TYR A 371 -5.48 3.88 13.93
N GLU A 372 -5.46 5.19 14.04
CA GLU A 372 -6.50 6.03 14.61
C GLU A 372 -6.93 7.08 13.60
N VAL A 373 -8.20 7.41 13.55
CA VAL A 373 -8.68 8.59 12.83
C VAL A 373 -8.46 9.81 13.71
N VAL A 374 -7.69 10.75 13.23
CA VAL A 374 -7.29 11.96 13.95
C VAL A 374 -7.86 13.17 13.24
N GLU A 375 -8.51 14.04 14.02
CA GLU A 375 -8.95 15.37 13.60
C GLU A 375 -7.97 16.42 14.14
N THR A 376 -7.62 17.40 13.32
CA THR A 376 -6.91 18.59 13.76
C THR A 376 -7.49 19.84 13.09
N SER A 377 -7.37 21.01 13.74
CA SER A 377 -7.61 22.28 13.09
C SER A 377 -6.33 22.78 12.44
N ALA A 378 -6.39 23.14 11.16
CA ALA A 378 -5.28 23.75 10.46
C ALA A 378 -4.79 25.08 11.07
N ARG A 379 -5.58 25.71 11.95
CA ARG A 379 -5.23 26.95 12.63
C ARG A 379 -4.48 26.73 13.94
N THR A 380 -4.97 25.79 14.75
CA THR A 380 -4.44 25.56 16.11
C THR A 380 -3.47 24.41 16.17
N LEU A 381 -3.47 23.51 15.16
CA LEU A 381 -2.68 22.27 15.10
C LEU A 381 -2.88 21.37 16.33
N ALA A 382 -4.02 21.51 17.02
CA ALA A 382 -4.38 20.71 18.18
C ALA A 382 -5.07 19.41 17.72
N PRO A 383 -4.40 18.25 17.78
CA PRO A 383 -4.99 17.01 17.32
C PRO A 383 -5.93 16.40 18.36
N LYS A 384 -6.92 15.67 17.89
CA LYS A 384 -7.86 14.88 18.67
C LYS A 384 -8.09 13.55 17.98
N VAL A 385 -7.91 12.42 18.69
CA VAL A 385 -8.37 11.12 18.24
C VAL A 385 -9.88 11.11 18.25
N VAL A 386 -10.50 10.87 17.10
CA VAL A 386 -11.97 10.83 16.95
C VAL A 386 -12.48 9.42 16.77
N SER A 387 -11.62 8.51 16.35
CA SER A 387 -11.91 7.07 16.30
C SER A 387 -10.61 6.28 16.46
N ALA A 388 -10.58 5.34 17.38
CA ALA A 388 -9.49 4.39 17.54
C ALA A 388 -9.86 3.06 16.86
N SER A 389 -8.88 2.42 16.23
CA SER A 389 -9.06 1.09 15.65
C SER A 389 -9.38 0.07 16.77
N PRO A 390 -10.34 -0.84 16.56
CA PRO A 390 -10.52 -1.99 17.45
C PRO A 390 -9.20 -2.77 17.53
N GLY A 391 -8.77 -3.19 18.70
CA GLY A 391 -7.47 -3.85 18.91
C GLY A 391 -6.39 -2.95 19.53
N ALA A 392 -6.67 -1.66 19.75
CA ALA A 392 -5.81 -0.75 20.52
C ALA A 392 -5.62 -1.13 22.00
N GLY A 393 -6.13 -2.28 22.42
CA GLY A 393 -6.09 -2.76 23.81
C GLY A 393 -4.83 -3.57 24.20
N LEU A 394 -3.81 -3.59 23.35
CA LEU A 394 -2.54 -4.21 23.74
C LEU A 394 -1.86 -3.38 24.83
N ASP A 395 -1.38 -4.05 25.87
CA ASP A 395 -0.55 -3.39 26.87
C ASP A 395 0.76 -2.88 26.21
N PRO A 396 1.04 -1.56 26.23
CA PRO A 396 2.23 -0.98 25.63
C PRO A 396 3.54 -1.59 26.15
N ALA A 397 3.52 -2.26 27.29
CA ALA A 397 4.68 -2.95 27.84
C ALA A 397 5.14 -4.12 26.93
N TYR A 398 4.25 -4.72 26.16
CA TYR A 398 4.57 -5.78 25.19
C TYR A 398 4.80 -5.28 23.77
N CYS A 399 4.61 -3.99 23.49
CA CYS A 399 4.81 -3.41 22.18
C CYS A 399 6.28 -3.03 21.99
N PRO A 400 7.03 -3.62 21.05
CA PRO A 400 8.42 -3.25 20.80
C PRO A 400 8.48 -1.85 20.17
N LEU A 401 9.45 -1.05 20.59
CA LEU A 401 9.66 0.29 20.04
C LEU A 401 10.45 0.19 18.72
N PRO A 402 10.03 0.89 17.67
CA PRO A 402 10.80 0.96 16.44
C PRO A 402 12.11 1.75 16.67
N GLU A 403 13.23 1.14 16.29
CA GLU A 403 14.56 1.76 16.30
C GLU A 403 15.02 1.92 14.83
N PRO A 404 14.73 3.05 14.14
CA PRO A 404 15.22 3.29 12.79
C PRO A 404 16.76 3.34 12.78
N ARG A 405 17.37 2.63 11.83
CA ARG A 405 18.81 2.51 11.69
C ARG A 405 19.24 2.54 10.24
N THR A 406 20.41 3.10 10.00
CA THR A 406 21.12 2.98 8.72
C THR A 406 22.29 2.02 8.92
N PHE A 407 22.33 0.96 8.12
CA PHE A 407 23.43 0.00 8.06
C PHE A 407 24.29 0.29 6.83
N GLU A 408 25.55 -0.13 6.89
CA GLU A 408 26.46 -0.07 5.75
C GLU A 408 26.61 -1.45 5.13
N GLY A 409 26.28 -1.55 3.84
CA GLY A 409 26.50 -2.77 3.06
C GLY A 409 27.97 -3.00 2.74
N ALA A 410 28.31 -4.18 2.26
CA ALA A 410 29.69 -4.59 1.98
C ALA A 410 30.42 -3.70 0.95
N ASP A 411 29.68 -2.99 0.11
CA ASP A 411 30.18 -2.04 -0.89
C ASP A 411 30.08 -0.58 -0.46
N GLY A 412 29.78 -0.32 0.83
CA GLY A 412 29.65 1.02 1.41
C GLY A 412 28.29 1.69 1.15
N ARG A 413 27.30 0.97 0.56
CA ARG A 413 25.96 1.52 0.38
C ARG A 413 25.20 1.60 1.70
N GLU A 414 24.42 2.65 1.87
CA GLU A 414 23.49 2.78 3.00
C GLU A 414 22.26 1.90 2.80
N ILE A 415 21.91 1.12 3.84
CA ILE A 415 20.70 0.28 3.88
C ILE A 415 19.84 0.75 5.04
N GLN A 416 18.62 1.11 4.75
CA GLN A 416 17.66 1.57 5.75
C GLN A 416 16.94 0.40 6.38
N ALA A 417 16.80 0.37 7.70
CA ALA A 417 16.06 -0.66 8.40
C ALA A 417 15.45 -0.15 9.70
N CYS A 418 14.52 -0.91 10.25
CA CYS A 418 13.93 -0.64 11.56
C CYS A 418 14.06 -1.88 12.43
N LEU A 419 14.73 -1.72 13.57
CA LEU A 419 14.98 -2.80 14.53
C LEU A 419 13.90 -2.78 15.61
N TYR A 420 13.36 -3.96 15.92
CA TYR A 420 12.42 -4.21 17.00
C TYR A 420 13.03 -5.28 17.91
N ARG A 421 13.51 -4.87 19.08
CA ARG A 421 14.11 -5.82 20.06
C ARG A 421 13.04 -6.65 20.74
N PRO A 422 13.37 -7.86 21.23
CA PRO A 422 12.51 -8.60 22.13
C PRO A 422 12.02 -7.71 23.29
N ARG A 423 10.73 -7.74 23.59
CA ARG A 423 10.13 -6.90 24.62
C ARG A 423 8.99 -7.61 25.34
N ASN A 424 9.21 -7.92 26.62
CA ASN A 424 8.22 -8.52 27.51
C ASN A 424 8.51 -8.01 28.93
N PRO A 425 7.53 -7.48 29.69
CA PRO A 425 7.76 -6.98 31.05
C PRO A 425 8.07 -8.07 32.07
N ASP A 426 7.67 -9.34 31.80
CA ASP A 426 7.77 -10.46 32.71
C ASP A 426 9.05 -11.28 32.50
N PHE A 427 9.68 -11.17 31.32
CA PHE A 427 10.84 -11.97 30.96
C PHE A 427 12.01 -11.15 30.47
N THR A 428 13.22 -11.70 30.68
CA THR A 428 14.47 -11.22 30.10
C THR A 428 15.31 -12.42 29.65
N GLY A 429 16.15 -12.24 28.64
CA GLY A 429 17.09 -13.28 28.24
C GLY A 429 18.15 -13.57 29.31
N PRO A 430 18.68 -14.79 29.39
CA PRO A 430 19.80 -15.13 30.23
C PRO A 430 21.05 -14.31 29.88
N GLU A 431 21.91 -14.09 30.87
CA GLU A 431 23.17 -13.38 30.67
C GLU A 431 24.04 -14.10 29.60
N GLY A 432 24.49 -13.35 28.60
CA GLY A 432 25.32 -13.84 27.51
C GLY A 432 24.55 -14.51 26.35
N GLU A 433 23.25 -14.80 26.50
CA GLU A 433 22.44 -15.28 25.39
C GLU A 433 22.09 -14.12 24.43
N ARG A 434 22.19 -14.39 23.13
CA ARG A 434 21.74 -13.47 22.09
C ARG A 434 20.38 -13.88 21.58
N PRO A 435 19.43 -12.94 21.32
CA PRO A 435 18.11 -13.29 20.82
C PRO A 435 18.14 -13.82 19.39
N PRO A 436 17.20 -14.71 19.02
CA PRO A 436 16.87 -14.98 17.65
C PRO A 436 16.24 -13.75 16.98
N PHE A 437 16.41 -13.64 15.65
CA PHE A 437 15.83 -12.56 14.86
C PHE A 437 15.12 -13.05 13.60
N VAL A 438 14.07 -12.32 13.21
CA VAL A 438 13.41 -12.47 11.93
C VAL A 438 13.69 -11.23 11.08
N VAL A 439 14.29 -11.43 9.91
CA VAL A 439 14.41 -10.41 8.88
C VAL A 439 13.07 -10.31 8.14
N TRP A 440 12.43 -9.18 8.23
CA TRP A 440 11.13 -8.92 7.63
C TRP A 440 11.29 -8.11 6.36
N VAL A 441 10.87 -8.69 5.23
CA VAL A 441 11.05 -8.13 3.90
C VAL A 441 9.69 -7.76 3.32
N HIS A 442 9.49 -6.47 3.05
CA HIS A 442 8.22 -5.98 2.51
C HIS A 442 8.03 -6.37 1.03
N GLY A 443 6.76 -6.41 0.61
CA GLY A 443 6.36 -6.59 -0.78
C GLY A 443 6.51 -5.31 -1.62
N GLY A 444 6.05 -5.37 -2.84
CA GLY A 444 6.09 -4.27 -3.80
C GLY A 444 6.86 -4.65 -5.07
N PRO A 445 8.19 -4.51 -5.18
CA PRO A 445 9.19 -4.06 -4.19
C PRO A 445 9.24 -2.55 -3.95
N THR A 446 8.63 -1.72 -4.80
CA THR A 446 8.62 -0.25 -4.65
C THR A 446 7.59 0.17 -3.58
N ALA A 447 7.92 -0.10 -2.33
CA ALA A 447 7.12 0.21 -1.15
C ALA A 447 8.04 0.50 0.05
N ARG A 448 7.52 0.57 1.24
CA ARG A 448 8.22 0.57 2.52
C ARG A 448 7.31 0.05 3.63
N THR A 449 7.87 -0.33 4.74
CA THR A 449 7.09 -0.69 5.91
C THR A 449 6.80 0.55 6.76
N PRO A 450 5.52 0.79 7.17
CA PRO A 450 5.18 1.86 8.11
C PRO A 450 5.91 1.70 9.45
N LYS A 451 6.34 2.82 10.05
CA LYS A 451 7.03 2.83 11.36
C LYS A 451 6.02 2.98 12.50
N ALA A 452 5.07 2.05 12.58
CA ALA A 452 3.96 2.06 13.54
C ALA A 452 3.87 0.72 14.26
N LEU A 453 2.95 0.62 15.22
CA LEU A 453 2.61 -0.66 15.85
C LEU A 453 2.16 -1.66 14.77
N ASP A 454 2.89 -2.75 14.68
CA ASP A 454 2.48 -3.95 13.97
C ASP A 454 2.29 -5.06 15.02
N VAL A 455 1.05 -5.56 15.13
CA VAL A 455 0.73 -6.55 16.17
C VAL A 455 1.39 -7.89 15.90
N GLN A 456 1.69 -8.23 14.64
CA GLN A 456 2.45 -9.43 14.31
C GLN A 456 3.92 -9.29 14.76
N ILE A 457 4.52 -8.09 14.63
CA ILE A 457 5.85 -7.83 15.18
C ILE A 457 5.81 -7.92 16.71
N ALA A 458 4.79 -7.36 17.37
CA ALA A 458 4.60 -7.47 18.80
C ALA A 458 4.40 -8.93 19.26
N TYR A 459 3.71 -9.73 18.46
CA TYR A 459 3.50 -11.16 18.69
C TYR A 459 4.83 -11.93 18.80
N PHE A 460 5.77 -11.71 17.89
CA PHE A 460 7.11 -12.33 17.94
C PHE A 460 7.99 -11.70 19.01
N ALA A 461 8.04 -10.38 19.10
CA ALA A 461 8.92 -9.67 20.01
C ALA A 461 8.59 -9.96 21.49
N SER A 462 7.32 -10.10 21.83
CA SER A 462 6.88 -10.45 23.18
C SER A 462 7.18 -11.91 23.58
N ARG A 463 7.53 -12.76 22.61
CA ARG A 463 8.00 -14.14 22.83
C ARG A 463 9.52 -14.28 22.84
N GLY A 464 10.24 -13.14 22.79
CA GLY A 464 11.70 -13.15 22.82
C GLY A 464 12.36 -13.26 21.43
N ILE A 465 11.61 -13.08 20.35
CA ILE A 465 12.13 -13.11 18.99
C ILE A 465 12.20 -11.67 18.45
N GLY A 466 13.40 -11.16 18.21
CA GLY A 466 13.58 -9.83 17.62
C GLY A 466 13.14 -9.82 16.15
N VAL A 467 12.78 -8.63 15.66
CA VAL A 467 12.44 -8.42 14.24
C VAL A 467 13.28 -7.27 13.70
N VAL A 468 13.81 -7.43 12.50
CA VAL A 468 14.40 -6.33 11.74
C VAL A 468 13.69 -6.20 10.41
N VAL A 469 13.03 -5.07 10.22
CA VAL A 469 12.37 -4.73 8.97
C VAL A 469 13.37 -4.03 8.08
N VAL A 470 13.66 -4.57 6.91
CA VAL A 470 14.64 -4.01 5.97
C VAL A 470 13.92 -3.28 4.85
N ASP A 471 14.13 -1.97 4.77
CA ASP A 471 13.77 -1.16 3.61
C ASP A 471 14.94 -1.23 2.61
N TYR A 472 15.02 -2.36 1.88
CA TYR A 472 16.11 -2.69 0.95
C TYR A 472 16.18 -1.74 -0.24
N SER A 473 17.26 -1.80 -1.02
CA SER A 473 17.42 -1.05 -2.28
C SER A 473 16.18 -1.21 -3.16
N GLY A 474 15.57 -0.07 -3.56
CA GLY A 474 14.28 -0.04 -4.24
C GLY A 474 13.11 0.45 -3.39
N SER A 475 13.27 0.48 -2.06
CA SER A 475 12.22 0.97 -1.16
C SER A 475 11.95 2.47 -1.36
N THR A 476 10.70 2.87 -1.06
CA THR A 476 10.28 4.28 -1.05
C THR A 476 10.58 4.96 0.27
N GLY A 477 10.44 6.29 0.32
CA GLY A 477 10.65 7.06 1.54
C GLY A 477 12.04 7.66 1.68
N TYR A 478 12.95 7.37 0.75
CA TYR A 478 14.37 7.74 0.80
C TYR A 478 14.86 8.43 -0.48
N GLY A 479 13.94 8.98 -1.25
CA GLY A 479 14.19 9.66 -2.53
C GLY A 479 14.30 8.71 -3.73
N ARG A 480 14.22 9.32 -4.92
CA ARG A 480 14.24 8.61 -6.20
C ARG A 480 15.52 7.77 -6.39
N ALA A 481 16.66 8.31 -5.99
CA ALA A 481 17.95 7.61 -6.13
C ALA A 481 17.98 6.28 -5.34
N TYR A 482 17.37 6.23 -4.14
CA TYR A 482 17.26 4.99 -3.36
C TYR A 482 16.29 4.01 -4.03
N ARG A 483 15.13 4.51 -4.47
CA ARG A 483 14.11 3.71 -5.17
C ARG A 483 14.66 3.09 -6.46
N GLU A 484 15.49 3.81 -7.20
CA GLU A 484 16.05 3.32 -8.47
C GLU A 484 17.24 2.35 -8.31
N ARG A 485 17.77 2.15 -7.10
CA ARG A 485 18.86 1.18 -6.87
C ARG A 485 18.50 -0.25 -7.26
N LEU A 486 17.22 -0.62 -7.23
CA LEU A 486 16.78 -1.95 -7.58
C LEU A 486 16.63 -2.17 -9.10
N ARG A 487 16.71 -1.11 -9.92
CA ARG A 487 16.63 -1.23 -11.37
C ARG A 487 17.73 -2.12 -11.92
N GLY A 488 17.32 -3.21 -12.61
CA GLY A 488 18.21 -4.23 -13.09
C GLY A 488 18.95 -5.03 -12.01
N GLN A 489 18.55 -4.90 -10.72
CA GLN A 489 19.22 -5.53 -9.56
C GLN A 489 18.30 -6.38 -8.69
N TRP A 490 17.04 -6.57 -9.04
CA TRP A 490 16.13 -7.41 -8.26
C TRP A 490 16.58 -8.87 -8.24
N GLY A 491 16.53 -9.50 -7.08
CA GLY A 491 17.12 -10.82 -6.80
C GLY A 491 18.62 -10.77 -6.47
N VAL A 492 19.23 -9.57 -6.48
CA VAL A 492 20.64 -9.33 -6.11
C VAL A 492 20.71 -8.31 -4.98
N GLY A 493 20.29 -7.06 -5.23
CA GLY A 493 20.38 -5.97 -4.28
C GLY A 493 19.54 -6.19 -3.03
N ASP A 494 18.31 -6.65 -3.20
CA ASP A 494 17.38 -6.97 -2.12
C ASP A 494 17.89 -8.13 -1.24
N VAL A 495 18.42 -9.21 -1.84
CA VAL A 495 19.02 -10.34 -1.12
C VAL A 495 20.28 -9.92 -0.36
N GLN A 496 21.15 -9.14 -1.02
CA GLN A 496 22.40 -8.66 -0.43
C GLN A 496 22.15 -7.72 0.74
N ASP A 497 21.22 -6.77 0.60
CA ASP A 497 20.87 -5.81 1.66
C ASP A 497 20.37 -6.51 2.92
N CYS A 498 19.48 -7.49 2.76
CA CYS A 498 18.99 -8.29 3.88
C CYS A 498 20.11 -9.06 4.56
N ALA A 499 21.03 -9.65 3.78
CA ALA A 499 22.19 -10.41 4.30
C ALA A 499 23.21 -9.50 5.01
N ASP A 500 23.45 -8.29 4.49
CA ASP A 500 24.38 -7.33 5.08
C ASP A 500 23.84 -6.80 6.43
N VAL A 501 22.52 -6.53 6.53
CA VAL A 501 21.88 -6.16 7.80
C VAL A 501 22.02 -7.26 8.84
N VAL A 502 21.81 -8.53 8.47
CA VAL A 502 22.06 -9.67 9.39
C VAL A 502 23.50 -9.71 9.86
N SER A 503 24.45 -9.52 8.93
CA SER A 503 25.89 -9.54 9.27
C SER A 503 26.24 -8.46 10.27
N ALA A 504 25.69 -7.26 10.11
CA ALA A 504 25.88 -6.14 11.03
C ALA A 504 25.28 -6.45 12.41
N LEU A 505 24.05 -6.95 12.49
CA LEU A 505 23.40 -7.30 13.76
C LEU A 505 24.19 -8.38 14.53
N VAL A 506 24.73 -9.37 13.84
CA VAL A 506 25.56 -10.43 14.44
C VAL A 506 26.88 -9.86 14.92
N ALA A 507 27.56 -9.01 14.13
CA ALA A 507 28.81 -8.38 14.48
C ALA A 507 28.68 -7.45 15.70
N GLU A 508 27.56 -6.76 15.84
CA GLU A 508 27.23 -5.91 17.00
C GLU A 508 26.78 -6.75 18.23
N GLY A 509 26.64 -8.06 18.10
CA GLY A 509 26.20 -8.93 19.19
C GLY A 509 24.70 -8.83 19.52
N LEU A 510 23.90 -8.29 18.62
CA LEU A 510 22.46 -8.10 18.79
C LEU A 510 21.65 -9.33 18.42
N ALA A 511 22.14 -10.16 17.51
CA ALA A 511 21.46 -11.38 17.04
C ALA A 511 22.36 -12.61 17.19
N ASP A 512 21.74 -13.75 17.45
CA ASP A 512 22.39 -15.05 17.41
C ASP A 512 22.56 -15.50 15.94
N PRO A 513 23.79 -15.72 15.44
CA PRO A 513 24.03 -16.10 14.06
C PRO A 513 23.41 -17.43 13.64
N ALA A 514 23.13 -18.32 14.59
CA ALA A 514 22.49 -19.61 14.33
C ALA A 514 20.96 -19.55 14.34
N ARG A 515 20.37 -18.45 14.81
CA ARG A 515 18.93 -18.30 15.02
C ARG A 515 18.37 -17.05 14.31
N VAL A 516 18.65 -16.95 13.00
CA VAL A 516 18.10 -15.90 12.15
C VAL A 516 17.18 -16.52 11.10
N ALA A 517 15.94 -16.02 11.03
CA ALA A 517 14.98 -16.36 9.97
C ALA A 517 14.79 -15.20 9.00
N ILE A 518 14.24 -15.49 7.82
CA ILE A 518 13.78 -14.49 6.88
C ILE A 518 12.29 -14.69 6.61
N ARG A 519 11.52 -13.58 6.53
CA ARG A 519 10.09 -13.57 6.26
C ARG A 519 9.76 -12.54 5.21
N GLY A 520 8.88 -12.87 4.25
CA GLY A 520 8.40 -11.90 3.29
C GLY A 520 7.18 -12.36 2.51
N GLY A 521 6.42 -11.38 2.00
CA GLY A 521 5.26 -11.60 1.16
C GLY A 521 5.43 -10.96 -0.23
N SER A 522 4.84 -11.56 -1.27
CA SER A 522 4.90 -11.03 -2.63
C SER A 522 6.34 -10.87 -3.12
N ALA A 523 6.78 -9.67 -3.49
CA ALA A 523 8.19 -9.38 -3.77
C ALA A 523 9.12 -9.69 -2.59
N GLY A 524 8.68 -9.49 -1.34
CA GLY A 524 9.41 -9.94 -0.16
C GLY A 524 9.50 -11.47 -0.06
N GLY A 525 8.46 -12.16 -0.51
CA GLY A 525 8.46 -13.62 -0.65
C GLY A 525 9.45 -14.13 -1.70
N TRP A 526 9.61 -13.40 -2.81
CA TRP A 526 10.70 -13.62 -3.76
C TRP A 526 12.06 -13.50 -3.08
N THR A 527 12.31 -12.39 -2.37
CA THR A 527 13.59 -12.16 -1.68
C THR A 527 13.86 -13.25 -0.63
N ALA A 528 12.84 -13.66 0.14
CA ALA A 528 12.96 -14.74 1.11
C ALA A 528 13.30 -16.07 0.43
N ALA A 529 12.59 -16.46 -0.64
CA ALA A 529 12.84 -17.68 -1.38
C ALA A 529 14.20 -17.66 -2.09
N ALA A 530 14.58 -16.54 -2.72
CA ALA A 530 15.88 -16.36 -3.35
C ALA A 530 17.02 -16.50 -2.34
N SER A 531 16.85 -15.97 -1.13
CA SER A 531 17.86 -16.05 -0.05
C SER A 531 18.17 -17.48 0.41
N LEU A 532 17.23 -18.42 0.25
CA LEU A 532 17.48 -19.84 0.61
C LEU A 532 18.45 -20.56 -0.33
N ALA A 533 18.60 -20.07 -1.56
CA ALA A 533 19.40 -20.72 -2.59
C ALA A 533 20.55 -19.86 -3.13
N SER A 534 20.56 -18.57 -2.82
CA SER A 534 21.55 -17.61 -3.31
C SER A 534 22.84 -17.66 -2.50
N PRO A 535 24.00 -17.71 -3.15
CA PRO A 535 25.28 -17.57 -2.46
C PRO A 535 25.46 -16.17 -1.85
N LEU A 536 24.73 -15.15 -2.30
CA LEU A 536 24.75 -13.80 -1.74
C LEU A 536 24.24 -13.77 -0.29
N ALA A 537 23.28 -14.62 0.05
CA ALA A 537 22.78 -14.76 1.41
C ALA A 537 23.77 -15.47 2.34
N GLY A 538 24.73 -16.25 1.80
CA GLY A 538 25.83 -16.86 2.53
C GLY A 538 25.41 -17.84 3.63
N GLY A 539 24.23 -18.48 3.51
CA GLY A 539 23.72 -19.43 4.50
C GLY A 539 23.36 -18.80 5.86
N ARG A 540 22.98 -17.52 5.88
CA ARG A 540 22.70 -16.76 7.11
C ARG A 540 21.37 -17.09 7.77
N TYR A 541 20.47 -17.77 7.06
CA TYR A 541 19.13 -18.02 7.56
C TYR A 541 18.95 -19.48 7.99
N ALA A 542 18.46 -19.67 9.19
CA ALA A 542 18.14 -20.98 9.75
C ALA A 542 16.79 -21.52 9.21
N CYS A 543 15.86 -20.63 8.87
CA CYS A 543 14.58 -20.97 8.22
C CYS A 543 13.96 -19.75 7.51
N ALA A 544 12.88 -19.99 6.73
CA ALA A 544 12.16 -18.95 6.06
C ALA A 544 10.64 -19.14 6.14
N ALA A 545 9.89 -18.03 6.28
CA ALA A 545 8.44 -17.97 6.12
C ALA A 545 8.11 -17.17 4.85
N ILE A 546 7.49 -17.83 3.87
CA ILE A 546 7.29 -17.30 2.53
C ILE A 546 5.80 -17.16 2.25
N TYR A 547 5.35 -15.93 2.04
CA TYR A 547 3.95 -15.59 1.86
C TYR A 547 3.67 -15.18 0.42
N TYR A 548 2.70 -15.84 -0.24
CA TYR A 548 2.22 -15.54 -1.60
C TYR A 548 3.31 -14.97 -2.53
N PRO A 549 4.43 -15.72 -2.71
CA PRO A 549 5.60 -15.22 -3.39
C PRO A 549 5.44 -15.17 -4.90
N LEU A 550 6.11 -14.23 -5.57
CA LEU A 550 6.50 -14.39 -6.95
C LEU A 550 7.74 -15.30 -6.97
N LEU A 551 7.76 -16.33 -7.81
CA LEU A 551 8.85 -17.31 -7.87
C LEU A 551 9.45 -17.48 -9.27
N ASP A 552 8.73 -17.07 -10.31
CA ASP A 552 9.13 -17.20 -11.72
C ASP A 552 8.89 -15.87 -12.46
N ALA A 553 9.95 -15.09 -12.61
CA ALA A 553 9.87 -13.80 -13.29
C ALA A 553 9.57 -13.95 -14.80
N ALA A 554 10.01 -15.04 -15.44
CA ALA A 554 9.76 -15.28 -16.86
C ALA A 554 8.28 -15.59 -17.10
N ALA A 555 7.66 -16.41 -16.24
CA ALA A 555 6.22 -16.70 -16.30
C ALA A 555 5.40 -15.43 -16.09
N THR A 556 5.81 -14.55 -15.21
CA THR A 556 5.16 -13.26 -14.96
C THR A 556 5.09 -12.41 -16.23
N VAL A 557 6.20 -12.17 -16.91
CA VAL A 557 6.22 -11.35 -18.13
C VAL A 557 5.58 -12.04 -19.35
N THR A 558 5.34 -13.35 -19.28
CA THR A 558 4.63 -14.11 -20.33
C THR A 558 3.15 -14.32 -20.05
N GLY A 559 2.59 -13.67 -19.03
CA GLY A 559 1.15 -13.59 -18.80
C GLY A 559 0.62 -14.33 -17.57
N GLU A 560 1.49 -14.80 -16.67
CA GLU A 560 1.06 -15.37 -15.38
C GLU A 560 0.87 -14.30 -14.29
N THR A 561 0.47 -13.09 -14.66
CA THR A 561 0.10 -12.02 -13.71
C THR A 561 -0.92 -11.11 -14.34
N HIS A 562 -1.49 -10.22 -13.56
CA HIS A 562 -2.44 -9.22 -14.02
C HIS A 562 -1.76 -8.10 -14.83
N ASP A 563 -2.58 -7.34 -15.57
CA ASP A 563 -2.11 -6.33 -16.50
C ASP A 563 -1.21 -5.24 -15.87
N PHE A 564 -1.56 -4.74 -14.69
CA PHE A 564 -0.88 -3.61 -14.07
C PHE A 564 0.61 -3.88 -13.82
N GLU A 565 1.00 -5.08 -13.39
CA GLU A 565 2.38 -5.45 -13.13
C GLU A 565 3.04 -6.30 -14.23
N SER A 566 2.31 -6.61 -15.31
CA SER A 566 2.77 -7.55 -16.35
C SER A 566 4.15 -7.20 -16.94
N ARG A 567 4.54 -5.91 -16.94
CA ARG A 567 5.83 -5.44 -17.42
C ARG A 567 6.71 -4.76 -16.35
N TYR A 568 6.26 -4.76 -15.11
CA TYR A 568 7.01 -4.17 -14.00
C TYR A 568 8.39 -4.81 -13.81
N VAL A 569 8.46 -6.14 -13.93
CA VAL A 569 9.70 -6.92 -13.84
C VAL A 569 10.75 -6.49 -14.87
N GLU A 570 10.35 -5.94 -16.02
CA GLU A 570 11.30 -5.42 -17.01
C GLU A 570 12.15 -4.25 -16.46
N GLY A 571 11.57 -3.39 -15.64
CA GLY A 571 12.32 -2.33 -14.97
C GLY A 571 13.26 -2.86 -13.88
N LEU A 572 12.90 -3.97 -13.24
CA LEU A 572 13.59 -4.55 -12.08
C LEU A 572 14.70 -5.53 -12.46
N ILE A 573 14.54 -6.30 -13.54
CA ILE A 573 15.50 -7.30 -14.00
C ILE A 573 16.15 -6.90 -15.33
N GLY A 574 15.35 -6.36 -16.25
CA GLY A 574 15.69 -6.04 -17.62
C GLY A 574 14.68 -6.64 -18.58
N ARG A 575 14.77 -6.33 -19.87
CA ARG A 575 13.87 -6.88 -20.87
C ARG A 575 14.18 -8.35 -21.15
N PRO A 576 13.16 -9.24 -21.24
CA PRO A 576 13.39 -10.69 -21.44
C PRO A 576 14.12 -11.02 -22.73
N ASP A 577 13.94 -10.20 -23.78
CA ASP A 577 14.62 -10.37 -25.06
C ASP A 577 16.09 -9.90 -25.05
N GLU A 578 16.47 -9.04 -24.11
CA GLU A 578 17.82 -8.49 -23.97
C GLU A 578 18.66 -9.28 -22.94
N VAL A 579 18.05 -9.77 -21.86
CA VAL A 579 18.75 -10.41 -20.74
C VAL A 579 18.05 -11.70 -20.25
N PRO A 580 17.73 -12.66 -21.14
CA PRO A 580 16.97 -13.86 -20.79
C PRO A 580 17.63 -14.69 -19.68
N GLU A 581 18.97 -14.71 -19.63
CA GLU A 581 19.75 -15.42 -18.61
C GLU A 581 19.47 -14.90 -17.19
N ARG A 582 19.23 -13.58 -17.01
CA ARG A 582 18.96 -13.00 -15.70
C ARG A 582 17.64 -13.50 -15.10
N PHE A 583 16.65 -13.80 -15.95
CA PHE A 583 15.39 -14.37 -15.49
C PHE A 583 15.58 -15.77 -14.91
N VAL A 584 16.47 -16.56 -15.49
CA VAL A 584 16.84 -17.89 -14.97
C VAL A 584 17.72 -17.77 -13.72
N GLU A 585 18.73 -16.91 -13.76
CA GLU A 585 19.70 -16.74 -12.67
C GLU A 585 19.05 -16.21 -11.37
N ARG A 586 18.00 -15.42 -11.48
CA ARG A 586 17.41 -14.72 -10.33
C ARG A 586 16.11 -15.31 -9.83
N SER A 587 15.34 -16.01 -10.69
CA SER A 587 14.06 -16.60 -10.28
C SER A 587 14.27 -17.77 -9.32
N PRO A 588 13.68 -17.72 -8.11
CA PRO A 588 13.83 -18.77 -7.09
C PRO A 588 13.50 -20.16 -7.59
N ILE A 589 12.54 -20.30 -8.51
CA ILE A 589 12.09 -21.57 -9.06
C ILE A 589 13.22 -22.34 -9.76
N HIS A 590 14.18 -21.66 -10.38
CA HIS A 590 15.31 -22.29 -11.07
C HIS A 590 16.42 -22.77 -10.12
N HIS A 591 16.32 -22.41 -8.85
CA HIS A 591 17.30 -22.73 -7.81
C HIS A 591 16.71 -23.53 -6.65
N ALA A 592 15.43 -23.93 -6.73
CA ALA A 592 14.73 -24.68 -5.69
C ALA A 592 15.48 -25.96 -5.25
N GLU A 593 16.19 -26.60 -6.18
CA GLU A 593 17.02 -27.79 -5.90
C GLU A 593 18.25 -27.53 -5.00
N ARG A 594 18.63 -26.24 -4.83
CA ARG A 594 19.75 -25.82 -3.97
C ARG A 594 19.31 -25.50 -2.55
N VAL A 595 18.01 -25.43 -2.30
CA VAL A 595 17.46 -25.16 -0.97
C VAL A 595 17.88 -26.27 -0.02
N THR A 596 18.51 -25.88 1.09
CA THR A 596 18.94 -26.77 2.18
C THR A 596 18.38 -26.36 3.52
N THR A 597 17.63 -25.27 3.57
CA THR A 597 17.09 -24.61 4.75
C THR A 597 15.61 -24.91 4.87
N PRO A 598 15.07 -25.28 6.05
CA PRO A 598 13.65 -25.50 6.24
C PRO A 598 12.84 -24.21 6.01
N PHE A 599 11.62 -24.36 5.47
CA PHE A 599 10.74 -23.23 5.23
C PHE A 599 9.26 -23.60 5.35
N ALA A 600 8.44 -22.57 5.55
CA ALA A 600 6.99 -22.62 5.42
C ALA A 600 6.53 -21.74 4.25
N LEU A 601 5.48 -22.17 3.54
CA LEU A 601 4.93 -21.48 2.38
C LEU A 601 3.41 -21.32 2.57
N PHE A 602 2.93 -20.08 2.41
CA PHE A 602 1.55 -19.68 2.61
C PHE A 602 1.03 -18.98 1.37
N HIS A 603 -0.15 -19.40 0.84
CA HIS A 603 -0.67 -18.83 -0.40
C HIS A 603 -2.19 -18.74 -0.40
N GLY A 604 -2.75 -17.76 -1.14
CA GLY A 604 -4.17 -17.69 -1.44
C GLY A 604 -4.48 -18.44 -2.73
N ALA A 605 -5.51 -19.27 -2.71
CA ALA A 605 -5.88 -20.09 -3.88
C ALA A 605 -6.36 -19.24 -5.08
N GLU A 606 -6.90 -18.04 -4.80
CA GLU A 606 -7.47 -17.12 -5.79
C GLU A 606 -6.56 -15.91 -6.09
N ASP A 607 -5.23 -16.08 -5.92
CA ASP A 607 -4.26 -14.99 -6.12
C ASP A 607 -4.05 -14.68 -7.62
N PRO A 608 -4.50 -13.51 -8.11
CA PRO A 608 -4.33 -13.11 -9.51
C PRO A 608 -2.99 -12.40 -9.77
N VAL A 609 -2.26 -12.03 -8.71
CA VAL A 609 -0.99 -11.29 -8.79
C VAL A 609 0.18 -12.25 -8.91
N CYS A 610 0.26 -13.19 -7.96
CA CYS A 610 1.24 -14.27 -7.95
C CYS A 610 0.47 -15.61 -7.94
N PRO A 611 0.21 -16.26 -9.09
CA PRO A 611 -0.60 -17.47 -9.11
C PRO A 611 0.01 -18.62 -8.32
N ALA A 612 -0.81 -19.33 -7.53
CA ALA A 612 -0.41 -20.45 -6.68
C ALA A 612 0.34 -21.56 -7.44
N ALA A 613 0.07 -21.72 -8.73
CA ALA A 613 0.78 -22.67 -9.60
C ALA A 613 2.30 -22.47 -9.65
N GLN A 614 2.81 -21.26 -9.37
CA GLN A 614 4.25 -21.02 -9.25
C GLN A 614 4.82 -21.73 -8.01
N CYS A 615 4.06 -21.74 -6.91
CA CYS A 615 4.42 -22.46 -5.69
C CYS A 615 4.50 -23.97 -5.93
N ASP A 616 3.51 -24.56 -6.62
CA ASP A 616 3.51 -25.99 -6.95
C ASP A 616 4.73 -26.37 -7.77
N ARG A 617 5.08 -25.56 -8.79
CA ARG A 617 6.28 -25.78 -9.62
C ARG A 617 7.58 -25.62 -8.83
N PHE A 618 7.64 -24.69 -7.88
CA PHE A 618 8.79 -24.52 -6.99
C PHE A 618 8.96 -25.72 -6.06
N LEU A 619 7.89 -26.13 -5.37
CA LEU A 619 7.89 -27.25 -4.44
C LEU A 619 8.27 -28.56 -5.12
N ALA A 620 7.80 -28.80 -6.36
CA ALA A 620 8.15 -29.99 -7.14
C ALA A 620 9.66 -30.09 -7.48
N ARG A 621 10.41 -29.00 -7.38
CA ARG A 621 11.87 -28.96 -7.63
C ARG A 621 12.72 -29.03 -6.36
N VAL A 622 12.13 -28.87 -5.19
CA VAL A 622 12.85 -29.01 -3.91
C VAL A 622 13.27 -30.46 -3.73
N LYS A 623 14.59 -30.71 -3.64
CA LYS A 623 15.15 -32.09 -3.59
C LYS A 623 14.79 -32.84 -2.31
N ASN A 624 14.78 -32.13 -1.18
CA ASN A 624 14.43 -32.73 0.10
C ASN A 624 13.05 -32.18 0.56
N PRO A 625 11.98 -32.96 0.42
CA PRO A 625 10.64 -32.52 0.81
C PRO A 625 10.50 -32.26 2.32
N ASP A 626 11.37 -32.84 3.17
CA ASP A 626 11.35 -32.60 4.62
C ASP A 626 11.71 -31.16 5.00
N LEU A 627 12.29 -30.39 4.07
CA LEU A 627 12.54 -28.96 4.27
C LEU A 627 11.26 -28.13 4.20
N VAL A 628 10.21 -28.62 3.54
CA VAL A 628 8.89 -27.99 3.50
C VAL A 628 8.15 -28.34 4.80
N ARG A 629 8.33 -27.52 5.82
CA ARG A 629 7.72 -27.78 7.14
C ARG A 629 6.21 -27.58 7.11
N THR A 630 5.76 -26.62 6.31
CA THR A 630 4.33 -26.32 6.16
C THR A 630 4.08 -25.73 4.78
N HIS A 631 3.01 -26.16 4.13
CA HIS A 631 2.44 -25.51 2.95
C HIS A 631 0.93 -25.36 3.16
N LEU A 632 0.46 -24.12 3.28
CA LEU A 632 -0.96 -23.81 3.43
C LEU A 632 -1.44 -23.04 2.20
N LEU A 633 -2.48 -23.59 1.57
CA LEU A 633 -3.20 -22.95 0.49
C LEU A 633 -4.60 -22.61 1.01
N PHE A 634 -4.93 -21.32 1.04
CA PHE A 634 -6.15 -20.80 1.63
C PHE A 634 -7.21 -20.51 0.56
N GLU A 635 -8.30 -21.28 0.58
CA GLU A 635 -9.45 -21.05 -0.28
C GLU A 635 -10.15 -19.73 0.05
N GLY A 636 -10.57 -18.98 -0.98
CA GLY A 636 -11.24 -17.70 -0.85
C GLY A 636 -10.32 -16.53 -0.48
N GLU A 637 -8.99 -16.75 -0.46
CA GLU A 637 -7.99 -15.70 -0.33
C GLU A 637 -7.30 -15.43 -1.67
N GLY A 638 -7.03 -14.15 -1.91
CA GLY A 638 -6.24 -13.67 -3.03
C GLY A 638 -4.83 -13.30 -2.62
N HIS A 639 -4.31 -12.18 -3.20
CA HIS A 639 -2.99 -11.65 -2.85
C HIS A 639 -3.00 -10.98 -1.48
N GLY A 640 -2.52 -11.69 -0.46
CA GLY A 640 -2.62 -11.33 0.97
C GLY A 640 -3.89 -11.86 1.64
N PHE A 641 -3.77 -12.19 2.94
CA PHE A 641 -4.85 -12.80 3.70
C PHE A 641 -5.70 -11.74 4.40
N ARG A 642 -7.01 -11.94 4.42
CA ARG A 642 -8.00 -11.00 4.96
C ARG A 642 -8.91 -11.63 5.99
N ARG A 643 -9.06 -12.96 5.96
CA ARG A 643 -9.91 -13.72 6.87
C ARG A 643 -9.14 -14.04 8.13
N GLU A 644 -9.76 -13.81 9.28
CA GLU A 644 -9.15 -13.99 10.59
C GLU A 644 -8.59 -15.40 10.77
N GLU A 645 -9.36 -16.42 10.42
CA GLU A 645 -8.96 -17.84 10.56
C GLU A 645 -7.70 -18.19 9.76
N ASN A 646 -7.53 -17.59 8.57
CA ASN A 646 -6.38 -17.84 7.70
C ASN A 646 -5.12 -17.11 8.21
N ILE A 647 -5.29 -15.90 8.75
CA ILE A 647 -4.20 -15.16 9.37
C ILE A 647 -3.70 -15.88 10.61
N ILE A 648 -4.59 -16.37 11.47
CA ILE A 648 -4.26 -17.17 12.66
C ILE A 648 -3.48 -18.41 12.25
N ALA A 649 -4.00 -19.21 11.33
CA ALA A 649 -3.37 -20.46 10.90
C ALA A 649 -1.95 -20.23 10.34
N ALA A 650 -1.76 -19.15 9.58
CA ALA A 650 -0.44 -18.80 9.05
C ALA A 650 0.54 -18.39 10.16
N LEU A 651 0.10 -17.56 11.12
CA LEU A 651 0.95 -17.10 12.24
C LEU A 651 1.35 -18.24 13.18
N GLU A 652 0.41 -19.15 13.51
CA GLU A 652 0.70 -20.33 14.31
C GLU A 652 1.74 -21.24 13.65
N ALA A 653 1.57 -21.50 12.35
CA ALA A 653 2.50 -22.33 11.60
C ALA A 653 3.88 -21.68 11.47
N GLU A 654 3.94 -20.36 11.30
CA GLU A 654 5.17 -19.58 11.26
C GLU A 654 5.90 -19.60 12.61
N LEU A 655 5.20 -19.35 13.72
CA LEU A 655 5.80 -19.42 15.05
C LEU A 655 6.35 -20.83 15.34
N ARG A 656 5.60 -21.87 14.98
CA ARG A 656 6.04 -23.27 15.15
C ARG A 656 7.34 -23.53 14.38
N LEU A 657 7.43 -23.08 13.11
CA LEU A 657 8.65 -23.18 12.33
C LEU A 657 9.85 -22.55 13.05
N TYR A 658 9.67 -21.35 13.63
CA TYR A 658 10.73 -20.67 14.34
C TYR A 658 11.13 -21.38 15.62
N LEU A 659 10.19 -21.81 16.44
CA LEU A 659 10.46 -22.52 17.69
C LEU A 659 11.17 -23.86 17.43
N ASP A 660 10.72 -24.62 16.43
CA ASP A 660 11.33 -25.92 16.06
C ASP A 660 12.77 -25.73 15.53
N THR A 661 13.03 -24.63 14.82
CA THR A 661 14.34 -24.35 14.22
C THR A 661 15.33 -23.70 15.18
N PHE A 662 14.84 -22.83 16.07
CA PHE A 662 15.66 -22.08 17.02
C PHE A 662 15.92 -22.80 18.33
N SER A 663 15.19 -23.88 18.62
CA SER A 663 15.45 -24.72 19.78
C SER A 663 16.87 -25.33 19.67
N PRO A 664 17.66 -25.32 20.78
CA PRO A 664 18.92 -26.05 20.78
C PRO A 664 18.64 -27.51 20.42
N SER A 665 19.32 -28.07 19.43
CA SER A 665 19.32 -29.50 19.19
C SER A 665 19.73 -30.18 20.52
N GLU A 666 18.82 -30.99 21.10
CA GLU A 666 19.20 -31.88 22.19
C GLU A 666 20.35 -32.76 21.67
N GLY A 667 21.59 -32.40 22.05
CA GLY A 667 22.78 -33.09 21.66
C GLY A 667 22.98 -34.39 22.47
#